data_f1863a56b69beb02189709782435ca8b
#
_entry.id   f1863a56b69beb02189709782435ca8b
#
_cell.length_a   1.000
_cell.length_b   1.000
_cell.length_c   1.000
_cell.angle_alpha   90.00
_cell.angle_beta   90.00
_cell.angle_gamma   90.00
#
_symmetry.space_group_name_H-M   'P 1'
#
loop_
_entity.id
_entity.type
_entity.pdbx_description
1 polymer ?
#
loop_
_entity_poly.entity_id
_entity_poly.type
_entity_poly.pdbx_seq_one_letter_code
_entity_poly.pdbx_strand_id
1 'polypeptide(L)'
;MTKTFKEVFPTLKLDKDMENLLENADVTRISVNHARDFYKIYVKAKRLIFKKNIWKLEESIKKQIFKSKDITVKIIESYELSSQYTPKTLFDVYFDSILDEINSHSVLLYNLLRTSKWSFTDDTHVTVTLEETIIAKTRGNSVIEFLEKVFCERCGMDFIVNLQYEKPKISKYRQNADKQIEQEVQNIVARTKFAMAKDDGDEDAKVAVDDGAMFVGGSENTSDTKKSGTSDSPKARDKKNEAKTGADKKPEKKFEKKFEKKFERKGDFRRKYDNDPDIVYGRSFDDEEMAIEKIDGPIGEVTIKGKILTVESREIRNEKTIIMFAVTDFTDTIMLKLFARNDDVADILAYIAPGNFVKAKGVVTVDKYDSDLSISSIVGLKKIPDFTSKREDTAAEKRVELHCHTKMSDMDGVSDVKDIVKCAMRWGHKAIAITDHGDVQAFPDANHTVDDKFKVIYGVEAYLVDDTKDIVENAAGQSLDDKYVVFDIETTGFSPEKNKIIEIGAVKVIGGEIVDRYSTFINPEVPIPFRIEELTSIRDDMVITSPTVDVILPQFMEFCKDCIMVAHNADFDMSFIKRNCALLGMECNPTIVDTVALARVLLPQLNRFKLDTVAKALNISLDHHHRAVDDAACTAEIFVKFIEKLKDRGISSLDEVNALAKSSVEMIRKMPTYHAIILATCDQGRTNLYRLISLSHIKYYNKRPRIPKSE
;
A
#
# COMPACT_ATOMS: atom_id res chain seq x y z
N MET A 1 43.26 -6.68 18.20
CA MET A 1 42.27 -7.72 18.45
C MET A 1 40.90 -7.10 18.19
N THR A 2 40.19 -7.60 17.23
CA THR A 2 38.79 -7.26 16.97
C THR A 2 37.94 -7.79 18.12
N LYS A 3 37.00 -7.03 18.60
CA LYS A 3 36.05 -7.45 19.65
C LYS A 3 34.68 -7.53 19.03
N THR A 4 33.90 -8.50 19.47
CA THR A 4 32.50 -8.61 19.03
C THR A 4 31.72 -7.36 19.42
N PHE A 5 30.67 -7.05 18.68
CA PHE A 5 29.83 -5.88 18.94
C PHE A 5 29.27 -5.89 20.39
N LYS A 6 28.87 -7.07 20.87
CA LYS A 6 28.38 -7.28 22.22
C LYS A 6 29.42 -7.04 23.32
N GLU A 7 30.70 -7.42 23.05
CA GLU A 7 31.80 -7.14 23.98
C GLU A 7 32.16 -5.66 24.07
N VAL A 8 31.96 -4.90 22.98
CA VAL A 8 32.23 -3.45 22.97
C VAL A 8 31.08 -2.68 23.60
N PHE A 9 29.84 -3.15 23.44
CA PHE A 9 28.64 -2.50 23.96
C PHE A 9 27.82 -3.41 24.91
N PRO A 10 28.36 -3.88 26.04
CA PRO A 10 27.73 -4.90 26.89
C PRO A 10 26.44 -4.43 27.56
N THR A 11 26.25 -3.12 27.69
CA THR A 11 25.06 -2.52 28.33
C THR A 11 23.96 -2.10 27.39
N LEU A 12 24.19 -2.21 26.08
CA LEU A 12 23.22 -1.83 25.06
C LEU A 12 22.11 -2.89 25.00
N LYS A 13 20.87 -2.45 25.17
CA LYS A 13 19.69 -3.31 25.05
C LYS A 13 19.14 -3.19 23.65
N LEU A 14 19.10 -4.28 22.93
CA LEU A 14 18.57 -4.40 21.58
C LEU A 14 17.37 -5.35 21.58
N ASP A 15 16.54 -5.29 20.55
CA ASP A 15 15.56 -6.34 20.31
C ASP A 15 16.26 -7.62 19.84
N LYS A 16 15.57 -8.75 19.94
CA LYS A 16 16.13 -10.07 19.63
C LYS A 16 16.63 -10.15 18.19
N ASP A 17 15.91 -9.55 17.26
CA ASP A 17 16.26 -9.56 15.82
C ASP A 17 17.56 -8.80 15.58
N MET A 18 17.76 -7.67 16.27
CA MET A 18 19.00 -6.88 16.17
C MET A 18 20.16 -7.59 16.88
N GLU A 19 19.91 -8.26 18.01
CA GLU A 19 20.95 -9.08 18.67
C GLU A 19 21.45 -10.19 17.74
N ASN A 20 20.54 -10.90 17.07
CA ASN A 20 20.86 -11.96 16.12
C ASN A 20 21.63 -11.43 14.90
N LEU A 21 21.24 -10.28 14.36
CA LEU A 21 21.94 -9.62 13.24
C LEU A 21 23.39 -9.29 13.57
N LEU A 22 23.67 -8.95 14.84
CA LEU A 22 24.98 -8.51 15.30
C LEU A 22 25.82 -9.64 15.96
N GLU A 23 25.30 -10.87 16.00
CA GLU A 23 25.97 -12.01 16.67
C GLU A 23 27.39 -12.24 16.15
N ASN A 24 27.57 -12.10 14.81
CA ASN A 24 28.87 -12.26 14.13
C ASN A 24 29.40 -10.94 13.58
N ALA A 25 29.10 -9.83 14.23
CA ALA A 25 29.61 -8.52 13.85
C ALA A 25 30.71 -8.07 14.81
N ASP A 26 31.86 -7.70 14.23
CA ASP A 26 33.04 -7.24 14.96
C ASP A 26 33.17 -5.71 14.86
N VAL A 27 33.50 -5.07 15.97
CA VAL A 27 33.92 -3.67 15.97
C VAL A 27 35.44 -3.63 15.74
N THR A 28 35.82 -3.14 14.56
CA THR A 28 37.22 -3.06 14.16
C THR A 28 37.89 -1.79 14.65
N ARG A 29 37.15 -0.69 14.74
CA ARG A 29 37.67 0.63 15.13
C ARG A 29 36.55 1.53 15.65
N ILE A 30 36.86 2.39 16.61
CA ILE A 30 36.05 3.54 16.99
C ILE A 30 36.91 4.79 16.85
N SER A 31 36.42 5.80 16.14
CA SER A 31 37.08 7.10 16.02
C SER A 31 36.14 8.22 16.50
N VAL A 32 36.74 9.20 17.12
CA VAL A 32 36.02 10.35 17.73
C VAL A 32 36.70 11.63 17.24
N ASN A 33 35.95 12.64 16.91
CA ASN A 33 36.51 13.93 16.54
C ASN A 33 37.07 14.69 17.77
N HIS A 34 37.78 15.79 17.56
CA HIS A 34 38.39 16.56 18.65
C HIS A 34 37.35 17.13 19.64
N ALA A 35 36.18 17.51 19.16
CA ALA A 35 35.08 18.05 19.98
C ALA A 35 34.34 16.96 20.80
N ARG A 36 34.59 15.68 20.52
CA ARG A 36 33.93 14.51 21.12
C ARG A 36 32.41 14.49 20.96
N ASP A 37 31.89 15.12 19.91
CA ASP A 37 30.49 15.17 19.58
C ASP A 37 30.12 14.28 18.37
N PHE A 38 31.13 13.73 17.66
CA PHE A 38 30.94 12.86 16.52
C PHE A 38 31.75 11.55 16.64
N TYR A 39 31.03 10.43 16.71
CA TYR A 39 31.59 9.08 16.85
C TYR A 39 31.39 8.29 15.57
N LYS A 40 32.48 7.73 15.01
CA LYS A 40 32.45 6.75 13.92
C LYS A 40 32.79 5.37 14.49
N ILE A 41 31.89 4.42 14.35
CA ILE A 41 32.04 3.03 14.76
C ILE A 41 32.19 2.19 13.50
N TYR A 42 33.33 1.55 13.32
CA TYR A 42 33.58 0.69 12.17
C TYR A 42 33.21 -0.74 12.55
N VAL A 43 32.24 -1.30 11.82
CA VAL A 43 31.70 -2.63 12.07
C VAL A 43 31.98 -3.50 10.84
N LYS A 44 32.56 -4.69 11.07
CA LYS A 44 32.74 -5.72 10.06
C LYS A 44 31.78 -6.87 10.37
N ALA A 45 30.89 -7.20 9.42
CA ALA A 45 29.90 -8.26 9.59
C ALA A 45 30.04 -9.30 8.46
N LYS A 46 29.66 -10.55 8.75
CA LYS A 46 29.59 -11.62 7.76
C LYS A 46 28.25 -11.70 7.05
N ARG A 47 27.32 -10.83 7.43
CA ARG A 47 25.94 -10.75 6.92
C ARG A 47 25.61 -9.32 6.54
N LEU A 48 24.73 -9.15 5.56
CA LEU A 48 24.20 -7.85 5.18
C LEU A 48 23.28 -7.31 6.27
N ILE A 49 23.51 -6.08 6.69
CA ILE A 49 22.65 -5.36 7.61
C ILE A 49 21.99 -4.22 6.85
N PHE A 50 20.66 -4.26 6.73
CA PHE A 50 19.90 -3.22 6.03
C PHE A 50 20.10 -1.85 6.68
N LYS A 51 20.16 -0.82 5.87
CA LYS A 51 20.48 0.54 6.34
C LYS A 51 19.52 1.06 7.41
N LYS A 52 18.25 0.70 7.32
CA LYS A 52 17.27 1.01 8.37
C LYS A 52 17.65 0.43 9.74
N ASN A 53 18.24 -0.76 9.77
CA ASN A 53 18.71 -1.39 11.01
C ASN A 53 19.98 -0.72 11.53
N ILE A 54 20.89 -0.30 10.65
CA ILE A 54 22.06 0.52 11.00
C ILE A 54 21.61 1.82 11.69
N TRP A 55 20.63 2.55 11.11
CA TRP A 55 20.11 3.78 11.70
C TRP A 55 19.43 3.57 13.05
N LYS A 56 18.65 2.49 13.20
CA LYS A 56 18.07 2.11 14.50
C LYS A 56 19.15 1.84 15.54
N LEU A 57 20.24 1.20 15.12
CA LEU A 57 21.38 0.90 16.00
C LEU A 57 22.12 2.17 16.41
N GLU A 58 22.40 3.08 15.46
CA GLU A 58 23.00 4.41 15.72
C GLU A 58 22.16 5.18 16.76
N GLU A 59 20.82 5.17 16.59
CA GLU A 59 19.91 5.82 17.50
C GLU A 59 19.87 5.15 18.89
N SER A 60 19.91 3.82 18.94
CA SER A 60 19.93 3.04 20.18
C SER A 60 21.21 3.30 20.97
N ILE A 61 22.37 3.33 20.32
CA ILE A 61 23.66 3.69 20.93
C ILE A 61 23.61 5.12 21.47
N LYS A 62 23.12 6.07 20.67
CA LYS A 62 22.97 7.46 21.08
C LYS A 62 22.10 7.60 22.33
N LYS A 63 20.94 6.96 22.36
CA LYS A 63 19.98 7.07 23.47
C LYS A 63 20.45 6.38 24.75
N GLN A 64 21.07 5.20 24.63
CA GLN A 64 21.38 4.38 25.80
C GLN A 64 22.77 4.64 26.38
N ILE A 65 23.76 4.91 25.53
CA ILE A 65 25.17 5.08 25.96
C ILE A 65 25.51 6.55 26.11
N PHE A 66 25.10 7.38 25.14
CA PHE A 66 25.37 8.81 25.19
C PHE A 66 24.11 9.56 25.66
N LYS A 67 24.05 9.87 26.94
CA LYS A 67 22.91 10.62 27.54
C LYS A 67 22.80 12.08 27.05
N SER A 68 23.79 12.59 26.30
CA SER A 68 23.82 13.95 25.78
C SER A 68 23.13 14.06 24.43
N LYS A 69 22.34 15.13 24.24
CA LYS A 69 21.55 15.35 23.02
C LYS A 69 22.37 15.75 21.77
N ASP A 70 23.61 16.23 21.98
CA ASP A 70 24.42 16.83 20.91
C ASP A 70 25.49 15.89 20.31
N ILE A 71 25.39 14.59 20.60
CA ILE A 71 26.32 13.61 20.05
C ILE A 71 25.72 12.95 18.80
N THR A 72 26.53 12.84 17.76
CA THR A 72 26.22 12.10 16.55
C THR A 72 27.01 10.78 16.53
N VAL A 73 26.32 9.68 16.36
CA VAL A 73 26.90 8.35 16.18
C VAL A 73 26.68 7.93 14.73
N LYS A 74 27.75 7.49 14.06
CA LYS A 74 27.72 6.99 12.71
C LYS A 74 28.40 5.63 12.65
N ILE A 75 27.69 4.62 12.15
CA ILE A 75 28.24 3.29 11.90
C ILE A 75 28.73 3.24 10.46
N ILE A 76 29.97 2.76 10.29
CA ILE A 76 30.57 2.48 8.99
C ILE A 76 30.70 0.97 8.89
N GLU A 77 29.79 0.40 8.16
CA GLU A 77 29.71 -1.04 7.94
C GLU A 77 30.62 -1.49 6.79
N SER A 78 31.22 -2.67 6.95
CA SER A 78 31.90 -3.44 5.89
C SER A 78 31.52 -4.90 6.03
N TYR A 79 31.47 -5.61 4.92
CA TYR A 79 30.98 -6.98 4.88
C TYR A 79 32.04 -7.95 4.36
N GLU A 80 32.06 -9.14 4.93
CA GLU A 80 32.82 -10.29 4.46
C GLU A 80 31.80 -11.38 4.10
N LEU A 81 31.24 -11.24 2.88
CA LEU A 81 30.15 -12.08 2.42
C LEU A 81 30.65 -13.43 1.91
N SER A 82 29.79 -14.44 1.88
CA SER A 82 30.07 -15.75 1.32
C SER A 82 30.29 -15.65 -0.20
N SER A 83 30.95 -16.64 -0.79
CA SER A 83 31.23 -16.69 -2.25
C SER A 83 29.95 -16.85 -3.11
N GLN A 84 28.81 -17.07 -2.50
CA GLN A 84 27.50 -17.08 -3.18
C GLN A 84 26.99 -15.67 -3.54
N TYR A 85 27.53 -14.63 -2.90
CA TYR A 85 27.20 -13.25 -3.25
C TYR A 85 27.99 -12.81 -4.47
N THR A 86 27.30 -12.69 -5.59
CA THR A 86 27.78 -11.98 -6.78
C THR A 86 27.18 -10.56 -6.80
N PRO A 87 27.70 -9.61 -7.59
CA PRO A 87 27.07 -8.30 -7.75
C PRO A 87 25.60 -8.35 -8.11
N LYS A 88 25.17 -9.32 -8.90
CA LYS A 88 23.77 -9.54 -9.27
C LYS A 88 22.93 -9.99 -8.07
N THR A 89 23.37 -11.01 -7.33
CA THR A 89 22.62 -11.51 -6.16
C THR A 89 22.61 -10.47 -5.04
N LEU A 90 23.71 -9.72 -4.85
CA LEU A 90 23.75 -8.59 -3.93
C LEU A 90 22.74 -7.51 -4.31
N PHE A 91 22.63 -7.18 -5.60
CA PHE A 91 21.65 -6.24 -6.10
C PHE A 91 20.22 -6.72 -5.80
N ASP A 92 19.91 -7.97 -6.11
CA ASP A 92 18.55 -8.53 -5.90
C ASP A 92 18.12 -8.51 -4.42
N VAL A 93 19.08 -8.72 -3.48
CA VAL A 93 18.78 -8.80 -2.04
C VAL A 93 18.87 -7.44 -1.34
N TYR A 94 19.79 -6.56 -1.76
CA TYR A 94 20.18 -5.36 -0.99
C TYR A 94 19.77 -4.04 -1.64
N PHE A 95 19.17 -4.07 -2.83
CA PHE A 95 18.84 -2.86 -3.60
C PHE A 95 17.93 -1.88 -2.85
N ASP A 96 16.94 -2.38 -2.12
CA ASP A 96 16.05 -1.51 -1.31
C ASP A 96 16.84 -0.76 -0.23
N SER A 97 17.85 -1.39 0.37
CA SER A 97 18.72 -0.74 1.35
C SER A 97 19.62 0.32 0.71
N ILE A 98 20.08 0.08 -0.53
CA ILE A 98 20.81 1.06 -1.34
C ILE A 98 19.94 2.25 -1.66
N LEU A 99 18.67 2.02 -2.04
CA LEU A 99 17.69 3.09 -2.29
C LEU A 99 17.37 3.90 -1.03
N ASP A 100 17.20 3.26 0.12
CA ASP A 100 16.98 3.96 1.39
C ASP A 100 18.18 4.87 1.73
N GLU A 101 19.40 4.39 1.54
CA GLU A 101 20.62 5.15 1.84
C GLU A 101 20.78 6.35 0.90
N ILE A 102 20.66 6.15 -0.40
CA ILE A 102 20.81 7.24 -1.37
C ILE A 102 19.70 8.29 -1.21
N ASN A 103 18.48 7.88 -0.83
CA ASN A 103 17.39 8.80 -0.53
C ASN A 103 17.70 9.71 0.67
N SER A 104 18.39 9.18 1.68
CA SER A 104 18.81 9.98 2.84
C SER A 104 19.87 11.04 2.50
N HIS A 105 20.58 10.87 1.38
CA HIS A 105 21.62 11.80 0.93
C HIS A 105 21.13 12.74 -0.17
N SER A 106 20.34 12.25 -1.12
CA SER A 106 19.88 13.02 -2.27
C SER A 106 18.65 12.41 -2.92
N VAL A 107 17.52 13.11 -2.83
CA VAL A 107 16.28 12.73 -3.51
C VAL A 107 16.44 12.69 -5.04
N LEU A 108 17.32 13.52 -5.61
CA LEU A 108 17.59 13.52 -7.04
C LEU A 108 18.30 12.23 -7.49
N LEU A 109 19.35 11.79 -6.78
CA LEU A 109 20.06 10.55 -7.06
C LEU A 109 19.15 9.32 -6.80
N TYR A 110 18.32 9.36 -5.75
CA TYR A 110 17.31 8.35 -5.49
C TYR A 110 16.37 8.14 -6.67
N ASN A 111 15.82 9.23 -7.22
CA ASN A 111 14.91 9.15 -8.36
C ASN A 111 15.60 8.61 -9.62
N LEU A 112 16.86 9.00 -9.88
CA LEU A 112 17.65 8.46 -10.99
C LEU A 112 17.86 6.95 -10.83
N LEU A 113 18.27 6.52 -9.65
CA LEU A 113 18.57 5.11 -9.39
C LEU A 113 17.29 4.25 -9.39
N ARG A 114 16.19 4.73 -8.80
CA ARG A 114 14.92 4.01 -8.74
C ARG A 114 14.32 3.73 -10.11
N THR A 115 14.50 4.64 -11.07
CA THR A 115 13.95 4.53 -12.43
C THR A 115 14.93 3.89 -13.41
N SER A 116 16.15 3.58 -12.98
CA SER A 116 17.18 2.97 -13.82
C SER A 116 16.85 1.53 -14.19
N LYS A 117 17.37 1.10 -15.34
CA LYS A 117 17.35 -0.30 -15.77
C LYS A 117 18.74 -0.89 -15.62
N TRP A 118 18.78 -2.13 -15.16
CA TRP A 118 20.03 -2.84 -14.89
C TRP A 118 20.16 -4.05 -15.79
N SER A 119 21.35 -4.22 -16.34
CA SER A 119 21.71 -5.37 -17.17
C SER A 119 23.09 -5.85 -16.77
N PHE A 120 23.18 -7.08 -16.27
CA PHE A 120 24.44 -7.73 -15.90
C PHE A 120 24.97 -8.48 -17.12
N THR A 121 26.19 -8.14 -17.56
CA THR A 121 26.82 -8.76 -18.70
C THR A 121 27.61 -10.01 -18.27
N ASP A 122 28.20 -9.95 -17.08
CA ASP A 122 28.85 -11.03 -16.36
C ASP A 122 28.81 -10.75 -14.85
N ASP A 123 29.57 -11.52 -14.06
CA ASP A 123 29.56 -11.42 -12.60
C ASP A 123 30.19 -10.11 -12.07
N THR A 124 30.90 -9.35 -12.89
CA THR A 124 31.61 -8.13 -12.49
C THR A 124 31.14 -6.87 -13.22
N HIS A 125 30.57 -7.02 -14.41
CA HIS A 125 30.17 -5.90 -15.25
C HIS A 125 28.65 -5.69 -15.27
N VAL A 126 28.24 -4.48 -14.92
CA VAL A 126 26.85 -4.05 -14.97
C VAL A 126 26.68 -2.83 -15.86
N THR A 127 25.62 -2.82 -16.64
CA THR A 127 25.19 -1.63 -17.38
C THR A 127 23.95 -1.04 -16.69
N VAL A 128 24.09 0.21 -16.22
CA VAL A 128 23.01 0.99 -15.64
C VAL A 128 22.51 1.96 -16.70
N THR A 129 21.26 1.81 -17.13
CA THR A 129 20.62 2.67 -18.13
C THR A 129 19.73 3.69 -17.44
N LEU A 130 20.02 4.96 -17.62
CA LEU A 130 19.26 6.10 -17.12
C LEU A 130 18.44 6.74 -18.25
N GLU A 131 17.29 7.35 -17.92
CA GLU A 131 16.60 8.22 -18.87
C GLU A 131 17.46 9.47 -19.17
N GLU A 132 17.62 9.82 -20.45
CA GLU A 132 18.41 10.97 -20.91
C GLU A 132 17.75 12.29 -20.50
N THR A 133 18.11 12.76 -19.31
CA THR A 133 17.69 14.08 -18.76
C THR A 133 18.94 14.92 -18.45
N ILE A 134 18.77 16.23 -18.30
CA ILE A 134 19.85 17.12 -17.88
C ILE A 134 20.43 16.68 -16.53
N ILE A 135 19.56 16.24 -15.60
CA ILE A 135 19.95 15.77 -14.26
C ILE A 135 20.75 14.45 -14.40
N ALA A 136 20.29 13.52 -15.24
CA ALA A 136 21.02 12.27 -15.45
C ALA A 136 22.42 12.51 -16.02
N LYS A 137 22.57 13.40 -16.99
CA LYS A 137 23.87 13.76 -17.58
C LYS A 137 24.82 14.45 -16.59
N THR A 138 24.29 15.27 -15.70
CA THR A 138 25.12 16.02 -14.73
C THR A 138 25.43 15.23 -13.47
N ARG A 139 24.59 14.28 -13.07
CA ARG A 139 24.69 13.54 -11.82
C ARG A 139 24.85 12.04 -11.97
N GLY A 140 24.83 11.51 -13.20
CA GLY A 140 24.98 10.06 -13.45
C GLY A 140 26.27 9.48 -12.87
N ASN A 141 27.39 10.19 -12.98
CA ASN A 141 28.65 9.76 -12.38
C ASN A 141 28.59 9.65 -10.85
N SER A 142 27.84 10.50 -10.18
CA SER A 142 27.66 10.42 -8.71
C SER A 142 26.86 9.17 -8.30
N VAL A 143 26.01 8.63 -9.19
CA VAL A 143 25.35 7.33 -8.97
C VAL A 143 26.36 6.20 -9.06
N ILE A 144 27.28 6.23 -10.06
CA ILE A 144 28.34 5.24 -10.21
C ILE A 144 29.25 5.23 -8.97
N GLU A 145 29.79 6.38 -8.59
CA GLU A 145 30.65 6.53 -7.41
C GLU A 145 29.98 5.98 -6.14
N PHE A 146 28.70 6.21 -5.99
CA PHE A 146 27.95 5.68 -4.85
C PHE A 146 27.82 4.15 -4.91
N LEU A 147 27.53 3.58 -6.08
CA LEU A 147 27.42 2.14 -6.26
C LEU A 147 28.78 1.43 -6.08
N GLU A 148 29.84 1.96 -6.68
CA GLU A 148 31.20 1.43 -6.50
C GLU A 148 31.61 1.43 -5.02
N LYS A 149 31.24 2.49 -4.28
CA LYS A 149 31.49 2.54 -2.84
C LYS A 149 30.75 1.45 -2.07
N VAL A 150 29.52 1.13 -2.47
CA VAL A 150 28.74 0.07 -1.82
C VAL A 150 29.29 -1.31 -2.20
N PHE A 151 29.49 -1.59 -3.48
CA PHE A 151 29.87 -2.91 -3.96
C PHE A 151 31.36 -3.21 -3.72
N CYS A 152 32.27 -2.29 -4.05
CA CYS A 152 33.70 -2.51 -3.94
C CYS A 152 34.25 -2.25 -2.54
N GLU A 153 33.99 -1.04 -1.97
CA GLU A 153 34.61 -0.69 -0.68
C GLU A 153 33.91 -1.36 0.51
N ARG A 154 32.56 -1.45 0.48
CA ARG A 154 31.81 -1.99 1.61
C ARG A 154 31.68 -3.51 1.56
N CYS A 155 31.39 -4.08 0.37
CA CYS A 155 31.16 -5.52 0.20
C CYS A 155 32.38 -6.27 -0.36
N GLY A 156 33.44 -5.57 -0.74
CA GLY A 156 34.69 -6.20 -1.23
C GLY A 156 34.55 -6.95 -2.55
N MET A 157 33.61 -6.56 -3.41
CA MET A 157 33.34 -7.19 -4.69
C MET A 157 34.00 -6.42 -5.83
N ASP A 158 34.48 -7.14 -6.85
CA ASP A 158 34.87 -6.52 -8.12
C ASP A 158 33.58 -6.10 -8.87
N PHE A 159 33.43 -4.80 -9.10
CA PHE A 159 32.22 -4.26 -9.69
C PHE A 159 32.55 -3.08 -10.60
N ILE A 160 32.19 -3.20 -11.87
CA ILE A 160 32.45 -2.20 -12.91
C ILE A 160 31.07 -1.74 -13.47
N VAL A 161 30.77 -0.46 -13.35
CA VAL A 161 29.51 0.13 -13.80
C VAL A 161 29.70 0.84 -15.14
N ASN A 162 28.95 0.41 -16.16
CA ASN A 162 28.83 1.10 -17.43
C ASN A 162 27.53 1.91 -17.46
N LEU A 163 27.63 3.22 -17.67
CA LEU A 163 26.47 4.09 -17.74
C LEU A 163 26.00 4.24 -19.18
N GLN A 164 24.70 4.00 -19.40
CA GLN A 164 24.04 4.23 -20.69
C GLN A 164 22.85 5.17 -20.51
N TYR A 165 22.50 5.87 -21.59
CA TYR A 165 21.34 6.79 -21.61
C TYR A 165 20.33 6.34 -22.65
N GLU A 166 19.06 6.21 -22.23
CA GLU A 166 17.94 5.91 -23.11
C GLU A 166 17.07 7.18 -23.25
N LYS A 167 16.67 7.50 -24.48
CA LYS A 167 15.76 8.63 -24.68
C LYS A 167 14.46 8.41 -23.88
N PRO A 168 13.98 9.43 -23.17
CA PRO A 168 12.75 9.30 -22.39
C PRO A 168 11.61 8.88 -23.31
N LYS A 169 10.81 7.92 -22.88
CA LYS A 169 9.58 7.53 -23.58
C LYS A 169 8.64 8.73 -23.49
N ILE A 170 8.54 9.48 -24.59
CA ILE A 170 7.60 10.59 -24.70
C ILE A 170 6.20 10.01 -24.51
N SER A 171 5.52 10.42 -23.44
CA SER A 171 4.15 9.97 -23.19
C SER A 171 3.28 10.39 -24.37
N LYS A 172 2.29 9.54 -24.73
CA LYS A 172 1.31 9.86 -25.80
C LYS A 172 0.65 11.23 -25.56
N TYR A 173 0.51 11.63 -24.30
CA TYR A 173 0.00 12.94 -23.93
C TYR A 173 0.92 14.09 -24.41
N ARG A 174 2.23 13.96 -24.20
CA ARG A 174 3.21 14.97 -24.64
C ARG A 174 3.33 15.01 -26.16
N GLN A 175 3.29 13.85 -26.82
CA GLN A 175 3.23 13.78 -28.29
C GLN A 175 1.97 14.45 -28.87
N ASN A 176 0.82 14.31 -28.19
CA ASN A 176 -0.41 14.98 -28.61
C ASN A 176 -0.41 16.46 -28.27
N ALA A 177 0.16 16.88 -27.13
CA ALA A 177 0.32 18.27 -26.79
C ALA A 177 1.28 18.98 -27.75
N ASP A 178 2.41 18.36 -28.11
CA ASP A 178 3.36 18.89 -29.08
C ASP A 178 2.71 19.00 -30.48
N LYS A 179 1.89 18.01 -30.89
CA LYS A 179 1.10 18.10 -32.14
C LYS A 179 0.05 19.21 -32.12
N GLN A 180 -0.61 19.43 -30.97
CA GLN A 180 -1.57 20.54 -30.82
C GLN A 180 -0.86 21.89 -30.91
N ILE A 181 0.28 22.02 -30.25
CA ILE A 181 1.11 23.24 -30.33
C ILE A 181 1.59 23.46 -31.76
N GLU A 182 2.06 22.43 -32.47
CA GLU A 182 2.43 22.55 -33.88
C GLU A 182 1.24 22.98 -34.76
N GLN A 183 0.05 22.42 -34.52
CA GLN A 183 -1.17 22.81 -35.23
C GLN A 183 -1.58 24.25 -34.91
N GLU A 184 -1.50 24.68 -33.67
CA GLU A 184 -1.77 26.07 -33.29
C GLU A 184 -0.74 27.04 -33.90
N VAL A 185 0.54 26.69 -33.90
CA VAL A 185 1.58 27.48 -34.59
C VAL A 185 1.33 27.57 -36.08
N GLN A 186 0.97 26.44 -36.73
CA GLN A 186 0.60 26.47 -38.15
C GLN A 186 -0.63 27.33 -38.41
N ASN A 187 -1.64 27.27 -37.55
CA ASN A 187 -2.85 28.09 -37.66
C ASN A 187 -2.52 29.59 -37.42
N ILE A 188 -1.64 29.92 -36.50
CA ILE A 188 -1.18 31.30 -36.28
C ILE A 188 -0.40 31.79 -37.48
N VAL A 189 0.54 30.99 -38.01
CA VAL A 189 1.31 31.32 -39.21
C VAL A 189 0.40 31.49 -40.43
N ALA A 190 -0.62 30.65 -40.59
CA ALA A 190 -1.60 30.77 -41.67
C ALA A 190 -2.44 32.05 -41.54
N ARG A 191 -2.89 32.38 -40.33
CA ARG A 191 -3.64 33.61 -40.02
C ARG A 191 -2.78 34.86 -40.25
N THR A 192 -1.50 34.83 -39.83
CA THR A 192 -0.56 35.92 -40.05
C THR A 192 -0.26 36.14 -41.55
N LYS A 193 -0.07 35.05 -42.31
CA LYS A 193 0.06 35.09 -43.78
C LYS A 193 -1.20 35.62 -44.45
N PHE A 194 -2.39 35.27 -43.95
CA PHE A 194 -3.67 35.79 -44.48
C PHE A 194 -3.92 37.23 -44.12
N ALA A 195 -3.43 37.71 -42.97
CA ALA A 195 -3.45 39.09 -42.57
C ALA A 195 -2.46 39.96 -43.42
N MET A 196 -1.24 39.44 -43.65
CA MET A 196 -0.25 40.10 -44.50
C MET A 196 -0.66 40.18 -45.97
N ALA A 197 -1.42 39.18 -46.47
CA ALA A 197 -1.95 39.21 -47.84
C ALA A 197 -3.16 40.14 -48.02
N LYS A 198 -3.70 40.72 -46.94
CA LYS A 198 -4.77 41.76 -46.97
C LYS A 198 -4.26 43.20 -46.83
N ASP A 199 -2.98 43.35 -46.51
CA ASP A 199 -2.37 44.69 -46.20
C ASP A 199 -1.46 45.20 -47.32
N ASP A 200 -1.49 44.60 -48.50
CA ASP A 200 -0.83 45.17 -49.70
C ASP A 200 -1.72 46.27 -50.38
N GLY A 201 -2.16 47.24 -49.57
CA GLY A 201 -2.89 48.42 -49.99
C GLY A 201 -3.11 49.39 -48.87
N ASP A 202 -2.06 50.00 -48.39
CA ASP A 202 -1.89 51.40 -48.05
C ASP A 202 -0.63 51.63 -47.21
N GLU A 203 0.09 52.72 -47.58
CA GLU A 203 1.37 53.12 -47.00
C GLU A 203 1.24 53.77 -45.60
N ASP A 204 2.35 53.70 -44.86
CA ASP A 204 2.75 54.51 -43.73
C ASP A 204 2.15 54.21 -42.34
N ALA A 205 2.94 53.42 -41.54
CA ALA A 205 3.34 53.86 -40.17
C ALA A 205 4.42 52.93 -39.56
N LYS A 206 5.59 53.49 -39.38
CA LYS A 206 6.70 52.93 -38.60
C LYS A 206 6.30 52.85 -37.13
N VAL A 207 6.46 51.64 -36.53
CA VAL A 207 6.70 51.54 -35.07
C VAL A 207 7.78 50.50 -34.83
N ALA A 208 8.74 50.89 -34.01
CA ALA A 208 9.98 50.23 -33.67
C ALA A 208 9.80 48.88 -32.95
N VAL A 209 10.70 47.99 -33.29
CA VAL A 209 11.02 46.79 -32.54
C VAL A 209 11.91 47.18 -31.37
N ASP A 210 11.59 46.76 -30.18
CA ASP A 210 12.50 46.78 -29.04
C ASP A 210 12.77 45.35 -28.57
N ASP A 211 14.02 44.96 -28.74
CA ASP A 211 14.65 43.76 -28.23
C ASP A 211 15.05 43.94 -26.77
N GLY A 212 14.81 43.00 -25.94
CA GLY A 212 15.35 43.00 -24.57
C GLY A 212 14.99 41.75 -23.78
N ALA A 213 15.78 40.72 -23.92
CA ALA A 213 16.83 40.26 -23.03
C ALA A 213 16.36 39.61 -21.72
N MET A 214 16.64 38.30 -21.67
CA MET A 214 17.18 37.50 -20.55
C MET A 214 17.36 38.24 -19.22
N PHE A 215 16.87 37.57 -18.18
CA PHE A 215 17.58 37.56 -16.90
C PHE A 215 17.56 36.20 -16.23
N VAL A 216 18.77 35.69 -16.04
CA VAL A 216 19.20 34.60 -15.15
C VAL A 216 19.61 35.24 -13.82
N GLY A 217 19.35 34.56 -12.73
CA GLY A 217 19.92 34.80 -11.41
C GLY A 217 19.00 34.17 -10.35
N GLY A 218 19.31 33.21 -9.60
CA GLY A 218 20.55 32.86 -8.90
C GLY A 218 20.65 33.55 -7.56
N SER A 219 20.40 32.84 -6.48
CA SER A 219 21.14 32.79 -5.20
C SER A 219 20.21 32.38 -4.05
N GLU A 220 20.46 31.25 -3.45
CA GLU A 220 21.12 31.03 -2.14
C GLU A 220 20.72 32.02 -1.02
N ASN A 221 20.14 31.51 0.04
CA ASN A 221 20.76 31.28 1.34
C ASN A 221 19.72 31.05 2.45
N THR A 222 19.88 29.92 3.07
CA THR A 222 20.27 29.61 4.46
C THR A 222 19.38 30.04 5.61
N SER A 223 19.16 29.01 6.40
CA SER A 223 19.19 28.91 7.87
C SER A 223 17.98 29.46 8.61
N ASP A 224 17.49 28.81 9.49
CA ASP A 224 17.78 28.07 10.68
C ASP A 224 16.59 28.11 11.65
N THR A 225 16.34 26.95 12.19
CA THR A 225 16.09 26.60 13.58
C THR A 225 14.83 27.01 14.33
N LYS A 226 14.35 25.95 14.89
CA LYS A 226 13.94 25.66 16.28
C LYS A 226 12.47 25.77 16.62
N LYS A 227 12.04 24.60 16.97
CA LYS A 227 11.79 23.89 18.25
C LYS A 227 10.41 24.15 18.83
N SER A 228 9.80 23.12 19.09
CA SER A 228 9.50 22.23 20.23
C SER A 228 8.10 22.52 20.76
N GLY A 229 7.38 21.63 21.19
CA GLY A 229 7.45 20.43 21.94
C GLY A 229 6.07 20.00 22.40
N THR A 230 5.99 18.72 22.57
CA THR A 230 5.31 17.94 23.60
C THR A 230 3.89 18.28 24.02
N SER A 231 3.07 17.31 23.74
CA SER A 231 2.43 16.36 24.69
C SER A 231 1.18 16.86 25.39
N ASP A 232 0.19 16.10 25.29
CA ASP A 232 -0.49 15.29 26.28
C ASP A 232 -2.00 15.23 26.04
N SER A 233 -2.43 14.01 25.83
CA SER A 233 -3.84 13.66 25.99
C SER A 233 -4.19 13.58 27.48
N PRO A 234 -5.42 13.86 27.85
CA PRO A 234 -6.04 12.99 28.83
C PRO A 234 -7.45 12.49 28.49
N LYS A 235 -7.56 11.25 28.80
CA LYS A 235 -8.66 10.33 29.06
C LYS A 235 -10.07 10.90 29.33
N ALA A 236 -10.96 10.12 28.75
CA ALA A 236 -12.40 10.04 29.02
C ALA A 236 -12.80 10.02 30.52
N ARG A 237 -13.94 10.61 30.79
CA ARG A 237 -14.82 10.18 31.88
C ARG A 237 -16.29 10.35 31.51
N ASP A 238 -16.97 9.22 31.48
CA ASP A 238 -18.41 9.05 31.47
C ASP A 238 -19.11 9.83 32.60
N LYS A 239 -20.27 10.39 32.28
CA LYS A 239 -21.41 10.40 33.20
C LYS A 239 -22.74 10.45 32.45
N LYS A 240 -23.46 9.35 32.62
CA LYS A 240 -24.93 9.23 32.45
C LYS A 240 -25.66 10.33 33.21
N ASN A 241 -26.74 10.84 32.66
CA ASN A 241 -28.04 10.86 33.40
C ASN A 241 -29.22 11.02 32.45
N GLU A 242 -30.27 10.41 32.96
CA GLU A 242 -31.50 9.99 32.33
C GLU A 242 -32.52 11.11 32.07
N ALA A 243 -33.37 10.75 31.14
CA ALA A 243 -34.72 11.19 30.80
C ALA A 243 -35.58 12.01 31.82
N LYS A 244 -36.38 12.92 31.27
CA LYS A 244 -37.85 12.93 31.54
C LYS A 244 -38.62 13.77 30.51
N THR A 245 -39.64 13.14 30.03
CA THR A 245 -40.81 13.51 29.26
C THR A 245 -41.59 14.74 29.77
N GLY A 246 -42.23 15.46 28.83
CA GLY A 246 -43.33 16.36 29.15
C GLY A 246 -43.86 17.13 27.94
N ALA A 247 -44.96 16.67 27.38
CA ALA A 247 -45.76 17.37 26.39
C ALA A 247 -46.49 18.58 26.99
N ASP A 248 -46.75 19.64 26.22
CA ASP A 248 -48.08 20.13 25.91
C ASP A 248 -48.11 21.49 25.17
N LYS A 249 -48.90 21.49 24.07
CA LYS A 249 -49.87 22.47 23.56
C LYS A 249 -49.50 23.92 23.27
N LYS A 250 -49.74 24.23 21.97
CA LYS A 250 -50.16 25.55 21.41
C LYS A 250 -51.31 26.22 22.18
N PRO A 251 -51.50 27.58 22.09
CA PRO A 251 -52.34 28.06 21.02
C PRO A 251 -51.94 29.41 20.36
N GLU A 252 -52.43 29.54 19.14
CA GLU A 252 -52.51 30.76 18.34
C GLU A 252 -53.28 31.89 19.02
N LYS A 253 -52.87 33.15 18.74
CA LYS A 253 -53.87 34.26 18.58
C LYS A 253 -53.31 35.37 17.69
N LYS A 254 -54.04 35.60 16.61
CA LYS A 254 -54.07 36.80 15.77
C LYS A 254 -54.27 38.07 16.56
N PHE A 255 -53.65 39.15 16.16
CA PHE A 255 -54.22 40.46 16.16
C PHE A 255 -53.70 41.32 15.01
N GLU A 256 -54.63 41.74 14.13
CA GLU A 256 -54.49 42.78 13.11
C GLU A 256 -54.70 44.18 13.74
N LYS A 257 -54.07 45.13 13.09
CA LYS A 257 -54.47 46.46 12.65
C LYS A 257 -53.74 47.69 13.17
N LYS A 258 -53.24 48.38 12.14
CA LYS A 258 -53.26 49.85 11.92
C LYS A 258 -52.45 50.73 12.88
N PHE A 259 -51.48 51.41 12.33
CA PHE A 259 -51.46 52.89 12.22
C PHE A 259 -50.42 53.36 11.18
N GLU A 260 -50.93 53.98 10.10
CA GLU A 260 -50.17 54.89 9.23
C GLU A 260 -49.77 56.13 9.99
N LYS A 261 -48.53 56.56 9.92
CA LYS A 261 -48.18 57.96 9.91
C LYS A 261 -46.85 58.16 9.12
N LYS A 262 -46.98 58.90 8.04
CA LYS A 262 -45.95 59.52 7.25
C LYS A 262 -44.92 60.25 8.10
N PHE A 263 -43.62 59.97 7.84
CA PHE A 263 -42.57 60.93 7.98
C PHE A 263 -41.63 60.78 6.78
N GLU A 264 -41.74 61.72 5.87
CA GLU A 264 -40.75 61.97 4.84
C GLU A 264 -39.42 62.35 5.50
N ARG A 265 -38.36 61.55 5.27
CA ARG A 265 -36.96 62.00 5.39
C ARG A 265 -36.20 61.59 4.14
N LYS A 266 -35.79 62.63 3.41
CA LYS A 266 -34.84 62.65 2.31
C LYS A 266 -33.60 61.86 2.68
N GLY A 267 -33.15 61.01 1.75
CA GLY A 267 -31.85 60.39 1.78
C GLY A 267 -31.84 58.99 1.18
N ASP A 268 -32.28 58.89 -0.05
CA ASP A 268 -32.20 57.67 -0.83
C ASP A 268 -30.74 57.47 -1.26
N PHE A 269 -29.87 56.94 -0.37
CA PHE A 269 -28.60 56.35 -0.74
C PHE A 269 -28.88 54.87 -1.12
N ARG A 270 -29.59 54.67 -2.24
CA ARG A 270 -29.48 53.41 -2.99
C ARG A 270 -28.01 53.35 -3.44
N ARG A 271 -27.19 52.57 -2.74
CA ARG A 271 -25.88 52.12 -3.27
C ARG A 271 -26.23 51.37 -4.56
N LYS A 272 -25.84 51.96 -5.69
CA LYS A 272 -25.75 51.25 -6.96
C LYS A 272 -24.83 50.06 -6.71
N TYR A 273 -25.42 48.83 -6.63
CA TYR A 273 -24.65 47.66 -6.92
C TYR A 273 -24.11 47.87 -8.35
N ASP A 274 -22.80 47.69 -8.52
CA ASP A 274 -22.25 47.57 -9.85
C ASP A 274 -23.11 46.60 -10.64
N ASN A 275 -23.35 46.82 -11.92
CA ASN A 275 -24.18 45.99 -12.78
C ASN A 275 -23.58 44.61 -13.05
N ASP A 276 -22.73 44.07 -12.19
CA ASP A 276 -22.16 42.75 -12.28
C ASP A 276 -23.11 41.72 -11.58
N PRO A 277 -23.74 40.84 -12.35
CA PRO A 277 -24.72 39.88 -11.83
C PRO A 277 -24.13 38.83 -10.90
N ASP A 278 -22.79 38.74 -10.86
CA ASP A 278 -22.11 37.75 -10.03
C ASP A 278 -21.78 38.28 -8.62
N ILE A 279 -22.03 39.55 -8.33
CA ILE A 279 -21.82 40.12 -6.99
C ILE A 279 -22.95 39.71 -6.06
N VAL A 280 -22.60 39.02 -4.98
CA VAL A 280 -23.53 38.62 -3.90
C VAL A 280 -23.61 39.72 -2.84
N TYR A 281 -22.48 40.40 -2.55
CA TYR A 281 -22.39 41.42 -1.52
C TYR A 281 -21.28 42.40 -1.79
N GLY A 282 -21.48 43.70 -1.46
CA GLY A 282 -20.44 44.72 -1.46
C GLY A 282 -20.14 45.34 -2.83
N ARG A 283 -18.88 45.52 -3.16
CA ARG A 283 -18.41 46.15 -4.40
C ARG A 283 -17.72 45.11 -5.31
N SER A 284 -17.69 45.37 -6.62
CA SER A 284 -16.89 44.60 -7.55
C SER A 284 -15.40 44.79 -7.26
N PHE A 285 -14.64 43.70 -7.39
CA PHE A 285 -13.19 43.64 -7.19
C PHE A 285 -12.59 42.57 -8.10
N ASP A 286 -11.35 42.79 -8.48
CA ASP A 286 -10.62 41.88 -9.39
C ASP A 286 -9.16 41.69 -8.95
N ASP A 287 -8.95 41.71 -7.64
CA ASP A 287 -7.64 41.53 -7.04
C ASP A 287 -7.13 40.09 -7.19
N GLU A 288 -5.82 39.94 -7.13
CA GLU A 288 -5.13 38.65 -7.17
C GLU A 288 -5.48 37.80 -5.92
N GLU A 289 -5.66 36.51 -6.13
CA GLU A 289 -6.10 35.58 -5.10
C GLU A 289 -4.90 35.04 -4.31
N MET A 290 -5.04 34.93 -3.00
CA MET A 290 -4.07 34.31 -2.11
C MET A 290 -4.59 32.94 -1.68
N ALA A 291 -3.73 31.91 -1.65
CA ALA A 291 -4.06 30.62 -1.05
C ALA A 291 -4.26 30.75 0.46
N ILE A 292 -5.29 30.07 0.98
CA ILE A 292 -5.68 30.17 2.41
C ILE A 292 -4.56 29.67 3.32
N GLU A 293 -3.80 28.64 2.93
CA GLU A 293 -2.63 28.12 3.68
C GLU A 293 -1.53 29.15 3.94
N LYS A 294 -1.51 30.25 3.15
CA LYS A 294 -0.52 31.34 3.31
C LYS A 294 -0.97 32.40 4.30
N ILE A 295 -2.17 32.27 4.88
CA ILE A 295 -2.71 33.19 5.88
C ILE A 295 -2.30 32.69 7.25
N ASP A 296 -1.11 33.07 7.71
CA ASP A 296 -0.53 32.63 9.00
C ASP A 296 -0.68 33.67 10.12
N GLY A 297 -1.33 34.81 9.85
CA GLY A 297 -1.53 35.90 10.81
C GLY A 297 -2.47 37.00 10.29
N PRO A 298 -2.69 38.06 11.06
CA PRO A 298 -3.51 39.24 10.65
C PRO A 298 -2.76 40.13 9.65
N ILE A 299 -2.67 39.65 8.41
CA ILE A 299 -1.89 40.28 7.31
C ILE A 299 -2.61 41.42 6.61
N GLY A 300 -3.80 41.83 7.07
CA GLY A 300 -4.58 42.91 6.47
C GLY A 300 -5.62 42.46 5.47
N GLU A 301 -5.83 43.21 4.39
CA GLU A 301 -6.83 42.92 3.37
C GLU A 301 -6.33 41.81 2.44
N VAL A 302 -7.14 40.79 2.24
CA VAL A 302 -6.86 39.64 1.38
C VAL A 302 -8.02 39.37 0.44
N THR A 303 -7.69 38.76 -0.68
CA THR A 303 -8.68 38.17 -1.60
C THR A 303 -8.45 36.69 -1.68
N ILE A 304 -9.50 35.92 -1.38
CA ILE A 304 -9.47 34.47 -1.46
C ILE A 304 -10.58 33.96 -2.39
N LYS A 305 -10.43 32.75 -2.90
CA LYS A 305 -11.49 31.98 -3.54
C LYS A 305 -11.65 30.64 -2.88
N GLY A 306 -12.87 30.10 -2.85
CA GLY A 306 -13.05 28.77 -2.26
C GLY A 306 -14.48 28.29 -2.32
N LYS A 307 -14.63 27.04 -1.87
CA LYS A 307 -15.91 26.36 -1.70
C LYS A 307 -16.45 26.61 -0.30
N ILE A 308 -17.73 26.91 -0.21
CA ILE A 308 -18.43 27.07 1.09
C ILE A 308 -18.68 25.66 1.67
N LEU A 309 -18.24 25.44 2.91
CA LEU A 309 -18.43 24.19 3.65
C LEU A 309 -19.62 24.25 4.59
N THR A 310 -19.69 25.29 5.42
CA THR A 310 -20.74 25.49 6.42
C THR A 310 -21.25 26.91 6.36
N VAL A 311 -22.50 27.12 6.75
CA VAL A 311 -23.13 28.44 6.84
C VAL A 311 -23.97 28.52 8.10
N GLU A 312 -23.74 29.55 8.90
CA GLU A 312 -24.52 29.89 10.07
C GLU A 312 -24.93 31.35 10.03
N SER A 313 -26.15 31.68 10.49
CA SER A 313 -26.60 33.05 10.59
C SER A 313 -27.20 33.30 11.96
N ARG A 314 -26.88 34.48 12.53
CA ARG A 314 -27.41 34.89 13.84
C ARG A 314 -27.79 36.35 13.81
N GLU A 315 -29.03 36.63 14.16
CA GLU A 315 -29.52 38.01 14.34
C GLU A 315 -28.81 38.66 15.54
N ILE A 316 -28.39 39.89 15.35
CA ILE A 316 -27.72 40.73 16.36
C ILE A 316 -28.50 42.05 16.55
N ARG A 317 -28.12 42.86 17.54
CA ARG A 317 -28.75 44.15 17.80
C ARG A 317 -28.66 45.10 16.61
N ASN A 318 -29.60 46.02 16.50
CA ASN A 318 -29.66 47.08 15.48
C ASN A 318 -30.02 46.60 14.06
N GLU A 319 -31.00 45.71 13.93
CA GLU A 319 -31.53 45.22 12.62
C GLU A 319 -30.42 44.68 11.69
N LYS A 320 -29.42 43.99 12.29
CA LYS A 320 -28.34 43.37 11.57
C LYS A 320 -28.27 41.88 11.89
N THR A 321 -27.82 41.13 10.91
CA THR A 321 -27.51 39.71 11.04
C THR A 321 -26.02 39.48 10.72
N ILE A 322 -25.35 38.69 11.55
CA ILE A 322 -24.05 38.14 11.23
C ILE A 322 -24.22 36.82 10.50
N ILE A 323 -23.62 36.69 9.32
CA ILE A 323 -23.54 35.47 8.54
C ILE A 323 -22.10 34.98 8.64
N MET A 324 -21.92 33.77 9.18
CA MET A 324 -20.63 33.12 9.33
C MET A 324 -20.62 31.92 8.39
N PHE A 325 -19.57 31.80 7.59
CA PHE A 325 -19.43 30.68 6.69
C PHE A 325 -17.98 30.28 6.50
N ALA A 326 -17.69 28.98 6.53
CA ALA A 326 -16.37 28.44 6.31
C ALA A 326 -16.13 28.25 4.82
N VAL A 327 -14.96 28.71 4.36
CA VAL A 327 -14.56 28.61 2.96
C VAL A 327 -13.21 27.90 2.88
N THR A 328 -13.11 26.90 1.99
CA THR A 328 -11.86 26.19 1.68
C THR A 328 -11.47 26.36 0.22
N ASP A 329 -10.21 26.57 -0.03
CA ASP A 329 -9.60 26.50 -1.36
C ASP A 329 -8.89 25.14 -1.61
N PHE A 330 -9.09 24.18 -0.69
CA PHE A 330 -8.48 22.85 -0.64
C PHE A 330 -7.01 22.84 -0.20
N THR A 331 -6.42 24.00 0.10
CA THR A 331 -5.12 24.10 0.80
C THR A 331 -5.35 24.22 2.30
N ASP A 332 -6.34 25.03 2.71
CA ASP A 332 -6.78 25.20 4.10
C ASP A 332 -8.24 25.69 4.13
N THR A 333 -8.74 26.02 5.32
CA THR A 333 -10.10 26.52 5.55
C THR A 333 -10.07 27.73 6.46
N ILE A 334 -10.82 28.78 6.12
CA ILE A 334 -10.94 29.99 6.92
C ILE A 334 -12.40 30.39 7.10
N MET A 335 -12.74 30.96 8.27
CA MET A 335 -14.06 31.47 8.59
C MET A 335 -14.22 32.89 8.06
N LEU A 336 -15.32 33.16 7.33
CA LEU A 336 -15.72 34.48 6.90
C LEU A 336 -16.89 34.98 7.76
N LYS A 337 -16.82 36.23 8.19
CA LYS A 337 -17.86 36.89 9.03
C LYS A 337 -18.40 38.13 8.31
N LEU A 338 -19.63 38.03 7.84
CA LEU A 338 -20.33 39.05 7.10
C LEU A 338 -21.43 39.69 7.96
N PHE A 339 -21.44 41.00 8.07
CA PHE A 339 -22.50 41.75 8.78
C PHE A 339 -23.45 42.37 7.77
N ALA A 340 -24.63 41.82 7.62
CA ALA A 340 -25.63 42.28 6.69
C ALA A 340 -26.83 42.94 7.44
N ARG A 341 -27.60 43.78 6.74
CA ARG A 341 -28.89 44.26 7.24
C ARG A 341 -29.92 43.15 7.11
N ASN A 342 -30.89 43.08 8.03
CA ASN A 342 -31.90 42.03 7.99
C ASN A 342 -32.66 41.96 6.67
N ASP A 343 -32.83 43.09 5.98
CA ASP A 343 -33.48 43.16 4.67
C ASP A 343 -32.71 42.50 3.55
N ASP A 344 -31.34 42.48 3.63
CA ASP A 344 -30.46 41.95 2.61
C ASP A 344 -30.10 40.48 2.83
N VAL A 345 -30.43 39.94 4.02
CA VAL A 345 -30.00 38.57 4.43
C VAL A 345 -30.58 37.49 3.53
N ALA A 346 -31.84 37.62 3.13
CA ALA A 346 -32.48 36.62 2.29
C ALA A 346 -31.81 36.46 0.93
N ASP A 347 -31.45 37.59 0.31
CA ASP A 347 -30.79 37.61 -1.01
C ASP A 347 -29.34 37.07 -0.93
N ILE A 348 -28.64 37.38 0.16
CA ILE A 348 -27.28 36.89 0.40
C ILE A 348 -27.31 35.38 0.66
N LEU A 349 -28.19 34.90 1.52
CA LEU A 349 -28.30 33.46 1.83
C LEU A 349 -28.85 32.63 0.67
N ALA A 350 -29.53 33.24 -0.28
CA ALA A 350 -29.94 32.53 -1.49
C ALA A 350 -28.77 31.93 -2.28
N TYR A 351 -27.58 32.55 -2.15
CA TYR A 351 -26.35 31.99 -2.80
C TYR A 351 -25.34 31.43 -1.81
N ILE A 352 -25.18 31.99 -0.62
CA ILE A 352 -24.26 31.47 0.40
C ILE A 352 -24.85 30.17 0.97
N ALA A 353 -24.53 29.05 0.33
CA ALA A 353 -24.95 27.71 0.73
C ALA A 353 -23.78 26.72 0.62
N PRO A 354 -23.73 25.69 1.47
CA PRO A 354 -22.73 24.64 1.37
C PRO A 354 -22.65 24.06 -0.05
N GLY A 355 -21.45 23.96 -0.60
CA GLY A 355 -21.20 23.45 -1.95
C GLY A 355 -20.99 24.52 -3.02
N ASN A 356 -21.46 25.76 -2.83
CA ASN A 356 -21.24 26.88 -3.76
C ASN A 356 -19.80 27.42 -3.66
N PHE A 357 -19.35 28.09 -4.74
CA PHE A 357 -18.02 28.65 -4.83
C PHE A 357 -18.08 30.17 -4.84
N VAL A 358 -17.20 30.77 -4.06
CA VAL A 358 -17.14 32.25 -3.90
C VAL A 358 -15.70 32.76 -4.00
N LYS A 359 -15.58 34.01 -4.50
CA LYS A 359 -14.41 34.85 -4.34
C LYS A 359 -14.77 35.95 -3.34
N ALA A 360 -13.97 36.12 -2.30
CA ALA A 360 -14.22 37.04 -1.22
C ALA A 360 -13.02 37.94 -0.96
N LYS A 361 -13.28 39.21 -0.73
CA LYS A 361 -12.27 40.22 -0.33
C LYS A 361 -12.66 40.75 1.04
N GLY A 362 -11.73 40.73 1.99
CA GLY A 362 -11.95 41.24 3.34
C GLY A 362 -10.66 41.31 4.16
N VAL A 363 -10.78 41.65 5.42
CA VAL A 363 -9.63 41.88 6.30
C VAL A 363 -9.46 40.65 7.23
N VAL A 364 -8.26 40.09 7.24
CA VAL A 364 -7.89 39.00 8.18
C VAL A 364 -7.71 39.58 9.58
N THR A 365 -8.42 39.02 10.54
CA THR A 365 -8.38 39.42 11.94
C THR A 365 -8.36 38.19 12.84
N VAL A 366 -7.73 38.29 14.01
CA VAL A 366 -7.89 37.28 15.06
C VAL A 366 -9.23 37.50 15.73
N ASP A 367 -10.05 36.46 15.77
CA ASP A 367 -11.34 36.53 16.48
C ASP A 367 -11.13 36.64 17.99
N LYS A 368 -11.93 37.46 18.64
CA LYS A 368 -11.78 37.73 20.08
C LYS A 368 -12.30 36.63 20.98
N TYR A 369 -13.11 35.68 20.44
CA TYR A 369 -13.77 34.66 21.22
C TYR A 369 -13.08 33.29 21.15
N ASP A 370 -12.63 32.90 19.96
CA ASP A 370 -11.98 31.61 19.71
C ASP A 370 -10.48 31.73 19.44
N SER A 371 -9.98 32.97 19.28
CA SER A 371 -8.57 33.26 18.94
C SER A 371 -8.12 32.73 17.58
N ASP A 372 -9.05 32.28 16.75
CA ASP A 372 -8.77 31.79 15.41
C ASP A 372 -8.72 32.94 14.39
N LEU A 373 -8.00 32.72 13.27
CA LEU A 373 -7.99 33.65 12.17
C LEU A 373 -9.31 33.62 11.42
N SER A 374 -9.88 34.78 11.14
CA SER A 374 -11.10 34.92 10.35
C SER A 374 -11.03 36.11 9.43
N ILE A 375 -11.73 36.05 8.29
CA ILE A 375 -11.89 37.20 7.40
C ILE A 375 -13.16 37.93 7.78
N SER A 376 -12.99 39.15 8.23
CA SER A 376 -14.07 40.09 8.60
C SER A 376 -14.03 41.32 7.70
N SER A 377 -14.94 42.28 7.96
CA SER A 377 -15.00 43.53 7.15
C SER A 377 -15.01 43.24 5.65
N ILE A 378 -15.90 42.32 5.23
CA ILE A 378 -16.02 41.89 3.83
C ILE A 378 -16.30 43.10 2.94
N VAL A 379 -15.40 43.38 2.01
CA VAL A 379 -15.49 44.44 1.02
C VAL A 379 -16.36 44.05 -0.15
N GLY A 380 -16.21 42.79 -0.59
CA GLY A 380 -16.95 42.24 -1.70
C GLY A 380 -17.00 40.71 -1.62
N LEU A 381 -18.12 40.14 -2.13
CA LEU A 381 -18.32 38.71 -2.29
C LEU A 381 -18.93 38.47 -3.67
N LYS A 382 -18.29 37.58 -4.44
CA LYS A 382 -18.61 37.31 -5.83
C LYS A 382 -18.83 35.81 -6.04
N LYS A 383 -19.83 35.46 -6.88
CA LYS A 383 -20.04 34.10 -7.38
C LYS A 383 -18.91 33.74 -8.31
N ILE A 384 -18.41 32.51 -8.19
CA ILE A 384 -17.46 31.97 -9.16
C ILE A 384 -17.87 30.55 -9.54
N PRO A 385 -17.49 30.07 -10.72
CA PRO A 385 -17.70 28.68 -11.10
C PRO A 385 -16.84 27.73 -10.25
N ASP A 386 -17.25 26.48 -10.20
CA ASP A 386 -16.46 25.41 -9.60
C ASP A 386 -15.10 25.30 -10.31
N PHE A 387 -14.05 25.65 -9.61
CA PHE A 387 -12.66 25.59 -10.11
C PHE A 387 -11.93 24.30 -9.74
N THR A 388 -12.62 23.34 -9.12
CA THR A 388 -12.01 22.06 -8.77
C THR A 388 -11.73 21.27 -10.05
N SER A 389 -10.49 20.79 -10.17
CA SER A 389 -10.16 19.84 -11.23
C SER A 389 -10.81 18.50 -10.93
N LYS A 390 -11.85 18.15 -11.67
CA LYS A 390 -12.43 16.80 -11.62
C LYS A 390 -11.52 15.87 -12.41
N ARG A 391 -11.15 14.74 -11.80
CA ARG A 391 -10.49 13.69 -12.55
C ARG A 391 -11.42 13.21 -13.68
N GLU A 392 -10.84 13.03 -14.84
CA GLU A 392 -11.53 12.51 -16.02
C GLU A 392 -10.73 11.35 -16.60
N ASP A 393 -11.44 10.37 -17.12
CA ASP A 393 -10.84 9.33 -17.95
C ASP A 393 -10.70 9.87 -19.35
N THR A 394 -9.45 10.16 -19.77
CA THR A 394 -9.12 10.69 -21.10
C THR A 394 -8.76 9.60 -22.12
N ALA A 395 -8.85 8.30 -21.74
CA ALA A 395 -8.57 7.20 -22.64
C ALA A 395 -9.55 7.23 -23.83
N ALA A 396 -9.04 7.03 -25.05
CA ALA A 396 -9.87 6.96 -26.25
C ALA A 396 -10.81 5.75 -26.22
N GLU A 397 -10.32 4.62 -25.73
CA GLU A 397 -11.10 3.41 -25.47
C GLU A 397 -11.25 3.21 -23.96
N LYS A 398 -12.51 3.14 -23.49
CA LYS A 398 -12.84 3.03 -22.08
C LYS A 398 -12.80 1.56 -21.64
N ARG A 399 -12.13 1.32 -20.51
CA ARG A 399 -12.18 0.01 -19.85
C ARG A 399 -13.51 -0.20 -19.15
N VAL A 400 -13.91 -1.46 -19.00
CA VAL A 400 -14.95 -1.86 -18.06
C VAL A 400 -14.27 -2.33 -16.79
N GLU A 401 -14.59 -1.70 -15.66
CA GLU A 401 -14.11 -2.15 -14.36
C GLU A 401 -14.89 -3.39 -13.93
N LEU A 402 -14.17 -4.48 -13.64
CA LEU A 402 -14.76 -5.77 -13.28
C LEU A 402 -14.57 -6.13 -11.81
N HIS A 403 -13.84 -5.31 -11.04
CA HIS A 403 -13.55 -5.53 -9.62
C HIS A 403 -13.61 -4.19 -8.88
N CYS A 404 -14.76 -3.90 -8.28
CA CYS A 404 -15.02 -2.62 -7.63
C CYS A 404 -15.78 -2.82 -6.31
N HIS A 405 -15.28 -2.19 -5.25
CA HIS A 405 -15.84 -2.25 -3.91
C HIS A 405 -16.54 -0.94 -3.55
N THR A 406 -17.70 -1.06 -2.95
CA THR A 406 -18.48 0.06 -2.41
C THR A 406 -18.31 0.15 -0.90
N LYS A 407 -18.92 1.15 -0.26
CA LYS A 407 -18.96 1.25 1.21
C LYS A 407 -19.72 0.09 1.89
N MET A 408 -20.39 -0.79 1.13
CA MET A 408 -21.03 -2.00 1.65
C MET A 408 -20.02 -3.13 1.82
N SER A 409 -18.88 -3.06 1.13
CA SER A 409 -17.78 -4.03 1.27
C SER A 409 -17.12 -3.92 2.64
N ASP A 410 -16.96 -5.04 3.34
CA ASP A 410 -16.50 -5.09 4.73
C ASP A 410 -15.05 -4.60 4.85
N MET A 411 -14.84 -3.47 5.52
CA MET A 411 -13.57 -2.86 5.92
C MET A 411 -12.64 -2.36 4.80
N ASP A 412 -13.09 -2.26 3.54
CA ASP A 412 -12.20 -1.83 2.45
C ASP A 412 -12.80 -0.81 1.47
N GLY A 413 -14.12 -0.65 1.41
CA GLY A 413 -14.79 0.33 0.58
C GLY A 413 -15.28 1.54 1.36
N VAL A 414 -15.11 2.75 0.80
CA VAL A 414 -15.57 4.01 1.42
C VAL A 414 -16.56 4.79 0.55
N SER A 415 -16.61 4.52 -0.76
CA SER A 415 -17.43 5.26 -1.72
C SER A 415 -18.84 4.69 -1.83
N ASP A 416 -19.83 5.58 -1.91
CA ASP A 416 -21.20 5.17 -2.19
C ASP A 416 -21.33 4.62 -3.61
N VAL A 417 -22.07 3.53 -3.79
CA VAL A 417 -22.27 2.91 -5.10
C VAL A 417 -22.86 3.88 -6.12
N LYS A 418 -23.75 4.80 -5.69
CA LYS A 418 -24.35 5.82 -6.56
C LYS A 418 -23.31 6.78 -7.11
N ASP A 419 -22.32 7.15 -6.30
CA ASP A 419 -21.26 8.05 -6.73
C ASP A 419 -20.27 7.35 -7.68
N ILE A 420 -19.94 6.08 -7.40
CA ILE A 420 -19.13 5.23 -8.28
C ILE A 420 -19.79 5.10 -9.64
N VAL A 421 -21.05 4.70 -9.69
CA VAL A 421 -21.81 4.49 -10.94
C VAL A 421 -21.93 5.81 -11.73
N LYS A 422 -22.33 6.91 -11.08
CA LYS A 422 -22.41 8.24 -11.72
C LYS A 422 -21.05 8.71 -12.25
N CYS A 423 -19.96 8.41 -11.53
CA CYS A 423 -18.62 8.74 -11.99
C CYS A 423 -18.26 7.96 -13.28
N ALA A 424 -18.51 6.66 -13.32
CA ALA A 424 -18.29 5.83 -14.47
C ALA A 424 -19.11 6.28 -15.69
N MET A 425 -20.41 6.62 -15.47
CA MET A 425 -21.28 7.19 -16.52
C MET A 425 -20.72 8.52 -17.04
N ARG A 426 -20.33 9.44 -16.15
CA ARG A 426 -19.73 10.74 -16.53
C ARG A 426 -18.45 10.58 -17.35
N TRP A 427 -17.65 9.58 -17.05
CA TRP A 427 -16.42 9.28 -17.80
C TRP A 427 -16.67 8.57 -19.13
N GLY A 428 -17.92 8.22 -19.44
CA GLY A 428 -18.29 7.57 -20.70
C GLY A 428 -17.99 6.07 -20.76
N HIS A 429 -17.84 5.43 -19.58
CA HIS A 429 -17.78 3.97 -19.51
C HIS A 429 -19.12 3.37 -19.95
N LYS A 430 -19.10 2.12 -20.44
CA LYS A 430 -20.31 1.41 -20.87
C LYS A 430 -20.92 0.55 -19.77
N ALA A 431 -20.10 0.13 -18.81
CA ALA A 431 -20.49 -0.74 -17.73
C ALA A 431 -19.51 -0.63 -16.56
N ILE A 432 -19.94 -1.10 -15.39
CA ILE A 432 -19.12 -1.31 -14.22
C ILE A 432 -19.63 -2.55 -13.46
N ALA A 433 -18.72 -3.36 -12.91
CA ALA A 433 -19.08 -4.41 -11.98
C ALA A 433 -19.09 -3.88 -10.53
N ILE A 434 -20.01 -4.38 -9.72
CA ILE A 434 -20.04 -4.18 -8.28
C ILE A 434 -19.76 -5.52 -7.64
N THR A 435 -18.66 -5.62 -6.87
CA THR A 435 -18.09 -6.88 -6.38
C THR A 435 -17.65 -6.75 -4.93
N ASP A 436 -18.55 -6.35 -4.06
CA ASP A 436 -18.27 -6.21 -2.62
C ASP A 436 -17.87 -7.54 -1.99
N HIS A 437 -17.09 -7.50 -0.91
CA HIS A 437 -16.63 -8.69 -0.20
C HIS A 437 -17.78 -9.43 0.48
N GLY A 438 -18.12 -10.60 -0.05
CA GLY A 438 -19.05 -11.55 0.56
C GLY A 438 -20.49 -11.05 0.71
N ASP A 439 -20.85 -9.93 0.09
CA ASP A 439 -22.20 -9.39 0.12
C ASP A 439 -22.66 -8.81 -1.24
N VAL A 440 -23.94 -8.48 -1.33
CA VAL A 440 -24.60 -7.95 -2.54
C VAL A 440 -25.55 -6.80 -2.21
N GLN A 441 -25.34 -6.10 -1.12
CA GLN A 441 -26.26 -5.08 -0.60
C GLN A 441 -26.32 -3.84 -1.48
N ALA A 442 -25.24 -3.53 -2.23
CA ALA A 442 -25.19 -2.37 -3.09
C ALA A 442 -26.02 -2.52 -4.40
N PHE A 443 -26.50 -3.72 -4.75
CA PHE A 443 -27.16 -3.97 -6.03
C PHE A 443 -28.42 -3.15 -6.28
N PRO A 444 -29.36 -3.00 -5.34
CA PRO A 444 -30.55 -2.19 -5.56
C PRO A 444 -30.22 -0.73 -5.88
N ASP A 445 -29.32 -0.14 -5.12
CA ASP A 445 -28.89 1.24 -5.31
C ASP A 445 -28.13 1.46 -6.61
N ALA A 446 -27.26 0.49 -6.99
CA ALA A 446 -26.60 0.50 -8.30
C ALA A 446 -27.63 0.46 -9.43
N ASN A 447 -28.61 -0.45 -9.35
CA ASN A 447 -29.65 -0.62 -10.37
C ASN A 447 -30.52 0.62 -10.54
N HIS A 448 -30.88 1.29 -9.43
CA HIS A 448 -31.71 2.51 -9.46
C HIS A 448 -30.95 3.76 -9.93
N THR A 449 -29.60 3.68 -10.02
CA THR A 449 -28.77 4.84 -10.39
C THR A 449 -28.52 4.91 -11.89
N VAL A 450 -28.62 3.79 -12.62
CA VAL A 450 -28.30 3.70 -14.04
C VAL A 450 -29.49 4.06 -14.94
N ASP A 451 -29.18 4.48 -16.16
CA ASP A 451 -30.12 4.59 -17.29
C ASP A 451 -30.00 3.39 -18.23
N ASP A 452 -30.83 3.34 -19.28
CA ASP A 452 -30.87 2.25 -20.26
C ASP A 452 -29.57 2.11 -21.07
N LYS A 453 -28.67 3.08 -21.01
CA LYS A 453 -27.42 3.12 -21.78
C LYS A 453 -26.22 2.60 -21.02
N PHE A 454 -26.34 2.45 -19.71
CA PHE A 454 -25.23 2.03 -18.84
C PHE A 454 -25.57 0.72 -18.13
N LYS A 455 -24.62 -0.25 -18.16
CA LYS A 455 -24.85 -1.57 -17.60
C LYS A 455 -24.13 -1.74 -16.26
N VAL A 456 -24.88 -2.15 -15.22
CA VAL A 456 -24.31 -2.72 -13.99
C VAL A 456 -24.07 -4.21 -14.20
N ILE A 457 -22.87 -4.68 -13.93
CA ILE A 457 -22.49 -6.08 -13.86
C ILE A 457 -22.54 -6.48 -12.38
N TYR A 458 -23.42 -7.41 -12.06
CA TYR A 458 -23.59 -7.90 -10.69
C TYR A 458 -22.57 -8.97 -10.37
N GLY A 459 -21.82 -8.81 -9.31
CA GLY A 459 -20.78 -9.74 -8.89
C GLY A 459 -20.55 -9.72 -7.38
N VAL A 460 -19.62 -10.53 -6.94
CA VAL A 460 -19.17 -10.60 -5.54
C VAL A 460 -17.70 -11.01 -5.52
N GLU A 461 -16.93 -10.43 -4.63
CA GLU A 461 -15.66 -11.00 -4.23
C GLU A 461 -15.91 -12.05 -3.14
N ALA A 462 -15.91 -13.30 -3.58
CA ALA A 462 -16.26 -14.44 -2.75
C ALA A 462 -15.05 -14.91 -1.92
N TYR A 463 -15.33 -15.36 -0.70
CA TYR A 463 -14.39 -16.14 0.10
C TYR A 463 -14.55 -17.63 -0.27
N LEU A 464 -13.92 -18.03 -1.38
CA LEU A 464 -13.99 -19.37 -1.93
C LEU A 464 -13.27 -20.37 -1.03
N VAL A 465 -13.87 -21.51 -0.80
CA VAL A 465 -13.26 -22.69 -0.15
C VAL A 465 -13.16 -23.81 -1.17
N ASP A 466 -11.98 -24.36 -1.38
CA ASP A 466 -11.81 -25.53 -2.22
C ASP A 466 -12.08 -26.80 -1.38
N ASP A 467 -13.34 -27.18 -1.31
CA ASP A 467 -13.84 -28.37 -0.64
C ASP A 467 -13.86 -29.60 -1.57
N THR A 468 -13.41 -29.44 -2.82
CA THR A 468 -13.29 -30.50 -3.80
C THR A 468 -11.91 -31.14 -3.82
N LYS A 469 -10.94 -30.54 -3.09
CA LYS A 469 -9.58 -31.04 -3.03
C LYS A 469 -9.54 -32.34 -2.19
N ASP A 470 -8.97 -33.36 -2.78
CA ASP A 470 -8.74 -34.60 -2.11
C ASP A 470 -7.65 -34.49 -1.03
N ILE A 471 -7.79 -35.24 0.08
CA ILE A 471 -6.76 -35.37 1.13
C ILE A 471 -5.56 -36.17 0.58
N VAL A 472 -5.84 -37.10 -0.29
CA VAL A 472 -4.86 -37.97 -0.94
C VAL A 472 -4.90 -37.71 -2.44
N GLU A 473 -3.86 -37.09 -2.97
CA GLU A 473 -3.69 -36.89 -4.40
C GLU A 473 -3.26 -38.20 -5.07
N ASN A 474 -3.83 -38.56 -6.22
CA ASN A 474 -3.53 -39.77 -6.98
C ASN A 474 -3.77 -41.09 -6.18
N ALA A 475 -4.82 -41.14 -5.36
CA ALA A 475 -5.23 -42.38 -4.74
C ALA A 475 -5.65 -43.41 -5.83
N ALA A 476 -5.23 -44.65 -5.68
CA ALA A 476 -5.47 -45.75 -6.63
C ALA A 476 -5.65 -47.09 -5.91
N GLY A 477 -6.46 -47.13 -4.84
CA GLY A 477 -6.76 -48.32 -4.08
C GLY A 477 -5.68 -48.75 -3.09
N GLN A 478 -4.68 -47.92 -2.78
CA GLN A 478 -3.60 -48.25 -1.84
C GLN A 478 -4.17 -48.51 -0.43
N SER A 479 -3.59 -49.49 0.24
CA SER A 479 -3.92 -49.83 1.62
C SER A 479 -3.35 -48.81 2.61
N LEU A 480 -3.99 -48.69 3.78
CA LEU A 480 -3.39 -47.92 4.90
C LEU A 480 -2.14 -48.61 5.49
N ASP A 481 -1.86 -49.87 5.14
CA ASP A 481 -0.68 -50.63 5.58
C ASP A 481 0.48 -50.60 4.58
N ASP A 482 0.39 -49.74 3.53
CA ASP A 482 1.44 -49.61 2.53
C ASP A 482 2.70 -48.89 3.10
N LYS A 483 3.73 -48.76 2.27
CA LYS A 483 4.99 -48.07 2.62
C LYS A 483 4.85 -46.59 2.39
N TYR A 484 5.34 -45.81 3.32
CA TYR A 484 5.29 -44.35 3.26
C TYR A 484 6.69 -43.74 3.34
N VAL A 485 6.88 -42.63 2.63
CA VAL A 485 7.99 -41.70 2.86
C VAL A 485 7.38 -40.38 3.33
N VAL A 486 7.60 -40.07 4.59
CA VAL A 486 7.21 -38.78 5.18
C VAL A 486 8.38 -37.85 5.06
N PHE A 487 8.16 -36.66 4.47
CA PHE A 487 9.24 -35.74 4.15
C PHE A 487 8.85 -34.28 4.43
N ASP A 488 9.88 -33.46 4.56
CA ASP A 488 9.81 -32.02 4.73
C ASP A 488 10.99 -31.38 4.01
N ILE A 489 10.85 -30.12 3.55
CA ILE A 489 11.93 -29.39 2.90
C ILE A 489 12.10 -28.00 3.51
N GLU A 490 13.35 -27.56 3.58
CA GLU A 490 13.68 -26.17 3.84
C GLU A 490 14.08 -25.45 2.55
N THR A 491 13.71 -24.17 2.44
CA THR A 491 13.85 -23.40 1.19
C THR A 491 14.32 -21.98 1.45
N THR A 492 14.86 -21.30 0.43
CA THR A 492 15.24 -19.88 0.51
C THR A 492 14.06 -18.91 0.52
N GLY A 493 12.82 -19.41 0.47
CA GLY A 493 11.57 -18.63 0.50
C GLY A 493 10.39 -19.42 -0.02
N PHE A 494 9.26 -18.76 -0.29
CA PHE A 494 7.96 -19.43 -0.47
C PHE A 494 7.55 -19.69 -1.93
N SER A 495 8.27 -19.21 -2.93
CA SER A 495 7.91 -19.34 -4.35
C SER A 495 8.79 -20.39 -5.03
N PRO A 496 8.23 -21.48 -5.56
CA PRO A 496 9.00 -22.51 -6.26
C PRO A 496 9.64 -21.99 -7.57
N GLU A 497 9.14 -20.87 -8.15
CA GLU A 497 9.76 -20.25 -9.33
C GLU A 497 10.97 -19.40 -8.99
N LYS A 498 11.00 -18.79 -7.79
CA LYS A 498 12.02 -17.80 -7.42
C LYS A 498 13.01 -18.30 -6.37
N ASN A 499 12.59 -19.27 -5.57
CA ASN A 499 13.35 -19.75 -4.43
C ASN A 499 13.86 -21.18 -4.66
N LYS A 500 14.83 -21.57 -3.85
CA LYS A 500 15.57 -22.80 -3.98
C LYS A 500 15.42 -23.69 -2.74
N ILE A 501 15.53 -25.01 -2.89
CA ILE A 501 15.60 -25.95 -1.78
C ILE A 501 16.98 -25.89 -1.14
N ILE A 502 17.07 -25.91 0.19
CA ILE A 502 18.33 -25.88 0.95
C ILE A 502 18.51 -27.13 1.85
N GLU A 503 17.44 -27.82 2.20
CA GLU A 503 17.50 -29.11 2.91
C GLU A 503 16.32 -29.99 2.46
N ILE A 504 16.55 -31.30 2.38
CA ILE A 504 15.50 -32.33 2.29
C ILE A 504 15.69 -33.27 3.46
N GLY A 505 14.64 -33.45 4.26
CA GLY A 505 14.55 -34.43 5.32
C GLY A 505 13.41 -35.41 5.06
N ALA A 506 13.67 -36.70 5.21
CA ALA A 506 12.63 -37.71 5.03
C ALA A 506 12.83 -38.92 5.93
N VAL A 507 11.74 -39.59 6.24
CA VAL A 507 11.76 -40.86 6.95
C VAL A 507 10.84 -41.88 6.23
N LYS A 508 11.29 -43.13 6.15
CA LYS A 508 10.53 -44.21 5.57
C LYS A 508 9.79 -44.96 6.67
N VAL A 509 8.48 -45.11 6.53
CA VAL A 509 7.59 -45.76 7.50
C VAL A 509 7.04 -47.01 6.89
N ILE A 510 7.19 -48.17 7.59
CA ILE A 510 6.67 -49.47 7.21
C ILE A 510 6.05 -50.11 8.46
N GLY A 511 4.80 -50.54 8.38
CA GLY A 511 4.11 -51.17 9.50
C GLY A 511 3.95 -50.26 10.75
N GLY A 512 3.96 -48.94 10.55
CA GLY A 512 3.85 -47.94 11.64
C GLY A 512 5.17 -47.59 12.32
N GLU A 513 6.31 -48.15 11.87
CA GLU A 513 7.65 -47.85 12.41
C GLU A 513 8.54 -47.14 11.40
N ILE A 514 9.37 -46.23 11.87
CA ILE A 514 10.40 -45.57 11.06
C ILE A 514 11.56 -46.54 10.85
N VAL A 515 11.75 -46.99 9.60
CA VAL A 515 12.75 -48.01 9.24
C VAL A 515 13.99 -47.43 8.59
N ASP A 516 13.89 -46.22 8.01
CA ASP A 516 15.02 -45.58 7.31
C ASP A 516 14.88 -44.04 7.36
N ARG A 517 15.99 -43.33 7.20
CA ARG A 517 16.07 -41.86 7.25
C ARG A 517 16.93 -41.32 6.11
N TYR A 518 16.48 -40.21 5.54
CA TYR A 518 17.20 -39.45 4.53
C TYR A 518 17.30 -38.01 5.00
N SER A 519 18.49 -37.45 5.02
CA SER A 519 18.71 -36.05 5.38
C SER A 519 19.91 -35.50 4.64
N THR A 520 19.75 -34.40 3.92
CA THR A 520 20.85 -33.79 3.18
C THR A 520 20.62 -32.28 3.00
N PHE A 521 21.69 -31.54 3.13
CA PHE A 521 21.72 -30.15 2.68
C PHE A 521 21.90 -30.08 1.16
N ILE A 522 21.40 -29.01 0.58
CA ILE A 522 21.48 -28.72 -0.86
C ILE A 522 22.06 -27.33 -1.02
N ASN A 523 23.05 -27.19 -1.88
CA ASN A 523 23.59 -25.89 -2.26
C ASN A 523 22.58 -25.18 -3.19
N PRO A 524 21.96 -24.07 -2.75
CA PRO A 524 20.98 -23.34 -3.56
C PRO A 524 21.63 -22.50 -4.67
N GLU A 525 22.96 -22.33 -4.67
CA GLU A 525 23.71 -21.46 -5.58
C GLU A 525 23.30 -19.98 -5.51
N VAL A 526 22.59 -19.61 -4.47
CA VAL A 526 22.16 -18.25 -4.14
C VAL A 526 22.26 -18.03 -2.63
N PRO A 527 22.50 -16.80 -2.17
CA PRO A 527 22.54 -16.52 -0.73
C PRO A 527 21.23 -16.85 -0.03
N ILE A 528 21.34 -17.42 1.16
CA ILE A 528 20.16 -17.68 2.01
C ILE A 528 19.76 -16.35 2.66
N PRO A 529 18.49 -15.89 2.49
CA PRO A 529 18.02 -14.67 3.13
C PRO A 529 18.07 -14.77 4.66
N PHE A 530 18.50 -13.71 5.34
CA PHE A 530 18.64 -13.67 6.79
C PHE A 530 17.39 -14.18 7.54
N ARG A 531 16.19 -13.80 7.06
CA ARG A 531 14.92 -14.26 7.66
C ARG A 531 14.74 -15.77 7.58
N ILE A 532 15.29 -16.41 6.56
CA ILE A 532 15.27 -17.88 6.42
C ILE A 532 16.31 -18.50 7.35
N GLU A 533 17.50 -17.92 7.48
CA GLU A 533 18.48 -18.36 8.45
C GLU A 533 17.95 -18.31 9.89
N GLU A 534 17.23 -17.22 10.25
CA GLU A 534 16.58 -17.13 11.58
C GLU A 534 15.53 -18.22 11.79
N LEU A 535 14.78 -18.57 10.75
CA LEU A 535 13.71 -19.57 10.82
C LEU A 535 14.28 -20.98 10.89
N THR A 536 15.22 -21.33 10.02
CA THR A 536 15.71 -22.70 9.81
C THR A 536 17.03 -22.98 10.51
N SER A 537 17.74 -21.93 10.95
CA SER A 537 19.12 -21.99 11.45
C SER A 537 20.13 -22.49 10.42
N ILE A 538 19.75 -22.61 9.14
CA ILE A 538 20.64 -23.02 8.02
C ILE A 538 21.29 -21.77 7.45
N ARG A 539 22.62 -21.79 7.42
CA ARG A 539 23.48 -20.69 6.92
C ARG A 539 24.19 -21.08 5.64
N ASP A 540 24.63 -20.07 4.88
CA ASP A 540 25.39 -20.24 3.65
C ASP A 540 26.61 -21.18 3.84
N ASP A 541 27.35 -21.02 4.95
CA ASP A 541 28.54 -21.84 5.24
C ASP A 541 28.25 -23.34 5.44
N MET A 542 27.00 -23.69 5.77
CA MET A 542 26.55 -25.08 5.95
C MET A 542 26.22 -25.76 4.62
N VAL A 543 25.76 -25.01 3.63
CA VAL A 543 25.24 -25.56 2.36
C VAL A 543 26.21 -25.38 1.17
N ILE A 544 27.17 -24.48 1.25
CA ILE A 544 28.04 -24.11 0.12
C ILE A 544 28.83 -25.26 -0.46
N THR A 545 29.20 -26.27 0.35
CA THR A 545 29.95 -27.47 -0.07
C THR A 545 29.02 -28.64 -0.36
N SER A 546 27.72 -28.50 -0.19
CA SER A 546 26.74 -29.54 -0.46
C SER A 546 26.48 -29.68 -1.95
N PRO A 547 26.03 -30.85 -2.40
CA PRO A 547 25.62 -31.04 -3.79
C PRO A 547 24.43 -30.13 -4.14
N THR A 548 24.25 -29.85 -5.42
CA THR A 548 23.13 -29.09 -5.96
C THR A 548 21.86 -29.96 -6.12
N VAL A 549 20.72 -29.33 -6.37
CA VAL A 549 19.43 -30.02 -6.44
C VAL A 549 19.34 -31.05 -7.56
N ASP A 550 20.04 -30.82 -8.67
CA ASP A 550 20.11 -31.76 -9.80
C ASP A 550 20.80 -33.08 -9.45
N VAL A 551 21.68 -33.10 -8.46
CA VAL A 551 22.34 -34.32 -7.93
C VAL A 551 21.47 -34.98 -6.87
N ILE A 552 20.86 -34.20 -5.98
CA ILE A 552 20.14 -34.71 -4.80
C ILE A 552 18.74 -35.20 -5.17
N LEU A 553 18.02 -34.47 -6.01
CA LEU A 553 16.62 -34.80 -6.30
C LEU A 553 16.44 -36.18 -6.93
N PRO A 554 17.25 -36.67 -7.88
CA PRO A 554 17.17 -38.04 -8.36
C PRO A 554 17.36 -39.09 -7.26
N GLN A 555 18.28 -38.84 -6.32
CA GLN A 555 18.53 -39.75 -5.18
C GLN A 555 17.33 -39.78 -4.22
N PHE A 556 16.77 -38.61 -3.95
CA PHE A 556 15.56 -38.49 -3.13
C PHE A 556 14.36 -39.20 -3.78
N MET A 557 14.15 -39.06 -5.09
CA MET A 557 13.08 -39.72 -5.81
C MET A 557 13.28 -41.25 -5.85
N GLU A 558 14.50 -41.75 -5.92
CA GLU A 558 14.79 -43.18 -5.78
C GLU A 558 14.52 -43.68 -4.34
N PHE A 559 14.82 -42.85 -3.30
CA PHE A 559 14.44 -43.15 -1.91
C PHE A 559 12.91 -43.27 -1.74
N CYS A 560 12.14 -42.44 -2.47
CA CYS A 560 10.67 -42.43 -2.45
C CYS A 560 10.04 -43.56 -3.31
N LYS A 561 10.82 -44.30 -4.07
CA LYS A 561 10.30 -45.30 -4.99
C LYS A 561 9.46 -46.34 -4.29
N ASP A 562 8.33 -46.71 -4.94
CA ASP A 562 7.34 -47.65 -4.44
C ASP A 562 6.75 -47.32 -3.05
N CYS A 563 6.80 -46.03 -2.69
CA CYS A 563 6.22 -45.53 -1.45
C CYS A 563 5.21 -44.41 -1.73
N ILE A 564 4.24 -44.25 -0.85
CA ILE A 564 3.32 -43.11 -0.80
C ILE A 564 4.03 -41.98 -0.11
N MET A 565 4.01 -40.79 -0.72
CA MET A 565 4.62 -39.59 -0.14
C MET A 565 3.65 -38.89 0.82
N VAL A 566 4.18 -38.43 1.96
CA VAL A 566 3.41 -37.78 3.01
C VAL A 566 4.14 -36.50 3.44
N ALA A 567 3.42 -35.40 3.54
CA ALA A 567 4.00 -34.17 4.09
C ALA A 567 2.97 -33.37 4.90
N HIS A 568 3.44 -32.38 5.68
CA HIS A 568 2.59 -31.51 6.48
C HIS A 568 2.33 -30.19 5.74
N ASN A 569 1.19 -30.04 5.09
CA ASN A 569 0.86 -29.03 4.07
C ASN A 569 1.57 -29.34 2.75
N ALA A 570 1.36 -30.56 2.27
CA ALA A 570 2.07 -31.20 1.16
C ALA A 570 2.14 -30.40 -0.14
N ASP A 571 1.20 -29.46 -0.38
CA ASP A 571 1.24 -28.58 -1.54
C ASP A 571 2.50 -27.74 -1.61
N PHE A 572 2.98 -27.25 -0.46
CA PHE A 572 4.18 -26.43 -0.40
C PHE A 572 5.40 -27.24 -0.86
N ASP A 573 5.67 -28.35 -0.19
CA ASP A 573 6.83 -29.20 -0.45
C ASP A 573 6.81 -29.76 -1.86
N MET A 574 5.67 -30.30 -2.26
CA MET A 574 5.47 -30.88 -3.58
C MET A 574 5.58 -29.86 -4.72
N SER A 575 5.23 -28.59 -4.48
CA SER A 575 5.39 -27.54 -5.49
C SER A 575 6.86 -27.35 -5.89
N PHE A 576 7.77 -27.39 -4.92
CA PHE A 576 9.21 -27.32 -5.15
C PHE A 576 9.74 -28.62 -5.80
N ILE A 577 9.33 -29.78 -5.30
CA ILE A 577 9.73 -31.07 -5.88
C ILE A 577 9.27 -31.19 -7.33
N LYS A 578 7.96 -30.99 -7.62
CA LYS A 578 7.39 -31.06 -8.97
C LYS A 578 8.06 -30.05 -9.91
N ARG A 579 8.36 -28.81 -9.43
CA ARG A 579 9.05 -27.78 -10.22
C ARG A 579 10.46 -28.22 -10.62
N ASN A 580 11.24 -28.72 -9.65
CA ASN A 580 12.61 -29.15 -9.91
C ASN A 580 12.66 -30.42 -10.76
N CYS A 581 11.75 -31.40 -10.55
CA CYS A 581 11.59 -32.54 -11.44
C CYS A 581 11.32 -32.13 -12.88
N ALA A 582 10.41 -31.16 -13.09
CA ALA A 582 10.12 -30.65 -14.43
C ALA A 582 11.34 -29.98 -15.08
N LEU A 583 12.17 -29.23 -14.33
CA LEU A 583 13.39 -28.63 -14.81
C LEU A 583 14.44 -29.68 -15.23
N LEU A 584 14.48 -30.82 -14.53
CA LEU A 584 15.38 -31.94 -14.82
C LEU A 584 14.81 -32.93 -15.85
N GLY A 585 13.58 -32.70 -16.35
CA GLY A 585 12.91 -33.61 -17.28
C GLY A 585 12.51 -34.96 -16.64
N MET A 586 12.32 -34.97 -15.32
CA MET A 586 11.89 -36.15 -14.56
C MET A 586 10.38 -36.19 -14.43
N GLU A 587 9.78 -37.37 -14.55
CA GLU A 587 8.36 -37.57 -14.25
C GLU A 587 8.14 -37.58 -12.72
N CYS A 588 7.17 -36.83 -12.22
CA CYS A 588 6.85 -36.72 -10.81
C CYS A 588 5.32 -36.67 -10.60
N ASN A 589 4.73 -37.85 -10.44
CA ASN A 589 3.29 -37.98 -10.18
C ASN A 589 3.01 -39.05 -9.09
N PRO A 590 3.60 -38.89 -7.87
CA PRO A 590 3.40 -39.85 -6.81
C PRO A 590 1.97 -39.74 -6.20
N THR A 591 1.58 -40.78 -5.44
CA THR A 591 0.46 -40.66 -4.49
C THR A 591 0.94 -39.84 -3.29
N ILE A 592 0.17 -38.82 -2.91
CA ILE A 592 0.55 -37.86 -1.87
C ILE A 592 -0.54 -37.74 -0.83
N VAL A 593 -0.17 -37.76 0.45
CA VAL A 593 -1.07 -37.56 1.58
C VAL A 593 -0.73 -36.26 2.29
N ASP A 594 -1.71 -35.36 2.46
CA ASP A 594 -1.56 -34.12 3.26
C ASP A 594 -2.04 -34.35 4.70
N THR A 595 -1.09 -34.31 5.65
CA THR A 595 -1.41 -34.49 7.07
C THR A 595 -2.16 -33.31 7.68
N VAL A 596 -2.09 -32.08 7.12
CA VAL A 596 -2.93 -30.96 7.54
C VAL A 596 -4.39 -31.20 7.16
N ALA A 597 -4.64 -31.70 5.96
CA ALA A 597 -5.97 -32.05 5.53
C ALA A 597 -6.57 -33.20 6.38
N LEU A 598 -5.76 -34.23 6.67
CA LEU A 598 -6.12 -35.28 7.62
C LEU A 598 -6.42 -34.78 9.02
N ALA A 599 -5.56 -33.86 9.56
CA ALA A 599 -5.74 -33.28 10.87
C ALA A 599 -7.08 -32.54 11.00
N ARG A 600 -7.50 -31.83 9.96
CA ARG A 600 -8.80 -31.14 9.94
C ARG A 600 -9.98 -32.07 10.12
N VAL A 601 -9.88 -33.28 9.57
CA VAL A 601 -10.94 -34.33 9.66
C VAL A 601 -10.87 -35.11 10.98
N LEU A 602 -9.66 -35.42 11.42
CA LEU A 602 -9.46 -36.30 12.57
C LEU A 602 -9.39 -35.55 13.92
N LEU A 603 -9.06 -34.25 13.90
CA LEU A 603 -8.95 -33.38 15.07
C LEU A 603 -9.80 -32.12 14.93
N PRO A 604 -11.12 -32.22 14.72
CA PRO A 604 -11.99 -31.08 14.43
C PRO A 604 -12.06 -30.06 15.57
N GLN A 605 -11.64 -30.41 16.77
CA GLN A 605 -11.58 -29.52 17.93
C GLN A 605 -10.47 -28.45 17.81
N LEU A 606 -9.46 -28.65 16.96
CA LEU A 606 -8.36 -27.70 16.78
C LEU A 606 -8.81 -26.52 15.91
N ASN A 607 -8.27 -25.33 16.24
CA ASN A 607 -8.46 -24.10 15.48
C ASN A 607 -7.25 -23.75 14.59
N ARG A 608 -6.12 -24.41 14.82
CA ARG A 608 -4.86 -24.24 14.04
C ARG A 608 -4.26 -25.62 13.82
N PHE A 609 -3.64 -25.81 12.67
CA PHE A 609 -3.10 -27.10 12.24
C PHE A 609 -1.63 -27.00 11.88
N LYS A 610 -0.86 -26.13 12.59
CA LYS A 610 0.59 -26.12 12.50
C LYS A 610 1.15 -27.40 13.11
N LEU A 611 2.32 -27.83 12.68
CA LEU A 611 2.97 -29.08 13.11
C LEU A 611 3.07 -29.17 14.64
N ASP A 612 3.56 -28.13 15.29
CA ASP A 612 3.67 -28.00 16.76
C ASP A 612 2.33 -28.18 17.47
N THR A 613 1.27 -27.61 16.91
CA THR A 613 -0.08 -27.66 17.49
C THR A 613 -0.68 -29.06 17.38
N VAL A 614 -0.48 -29.72 16.23
CA VAL A 614 -0.98 -31.08 15.99
C VAL A 614 -0.19 -32.09 16.82
N ALA A 615 1.15 -31.99 16.86
CA ALA A 615 2.03 -32.81 17.67
C ALA A 615 1.62 -32.76 19.16
N LYS A 616 1.44 -31.55 19.69
CA LYS A 616 1.00 -31.33 21.08
C LYS A 616 -0.37 -31.97 21.37
N ALA A 617 -1.32 -31.85 20.43
CA ALA A 617 -2.66 -32.42 20.58
C ALA A 617 -2.65 -33.97 20.59
N LEU A 618 -1.64 -34.58 20.00
CA LEU A 618 -1.41 -36.01 19.97
C LEU A 618 -0.39 -36.51 21.00
N ASN A 619 0.13 -35.62 21.87
CA ASN A 619 1.19 -35.90 22.86
C ASN A 619 2.46 -36.46 22.21
N ILE A 620 2.89 -35.85 21.10
CA ILE A 620 4.14 -36.14 20.39
C ILE A 620 5.15 -35.03 20.76
N SER A 621 6.40 -35.43 21.09
CA SER A 621 7.48 -34.49 21.35
C SER A 621 8.05 -33.91 20.05
N LEU A 622 8.42 -32.63 20.06
CA LEU A 622 9.08 -31.94 18.97
C LEU A 622 10.27 -31.18 19.55
N ASP A 623 11.40 -31.89 19.71
CA ASP A 623 12.55 -31.38 20.45
C ASP A 623 13.44 -30.43 19.63
N HIS A 624 13.46 -30.59 18.29
CA HIS A 624 14.28 -29.77 17.37
C HIS A 624 13.42 -29.31 16.18
N HIS A 625 12.76 -28.17 16.35
CA HIS A 625 11.94 -27.57 15.31
C HIS A 625 12.83 -26.86 14.24
N HIS A 626 12.41 -26.91 12.97
CA HIS A 626 13.07 -26.31 11.82
C HIS A 626 14.37 -27.02 11.36
N ARG A 627 14.37 -28.35 11.45
CA ARG A 627 15.28 -29.24 10.72
C ARG A 627 14.42 -30.23 9.96
N ALA A 628 14.54 -30.24 8.64
CA ALA A 628 13.64 -30.99 7.77
C ALA A 628 13.47 -32.47 8.17
N VAL A 629 14.53 -33.16 8.63
CA VAL A 629 14.44 -34.56 9.04
C VAL A 629 13.71 -34.75 10.38
N ASP A 630 13.80 -33.81 11.30
CA ASP A 630 13.15 -33.88 12.59
C ASP A 630 11.64 -33.53 12.45
N ASP A 631 11.31 -32.55 11.60
CA ASP A 631 9.95 -32.20 11.25
C ASP A 631 9.26 -33.34 10.45
N ALA A 632 10.00 -34.00 9.54
CA ALA A 632 9.55 -35.22 8.86
C ALA A 632 9.29 -36.40 9.83
N ALA A 633 10.16 -36.59 10.81
CA ALA A 633 9.99 -37.64 11.82
C ALA A 633 8.77 -37.36 12.73
N CYS A 634 8.62 -36.13 13.20
CA CYS A 634 7.43 -35.71 13.95
C CYS A 634 6.13 -35.89 13.11
N THR A 635 6.18 -35.50 11.83
CA THR A 635 5.06 -35.72 10.90
C THR A 635 4.74 -37.20 10.70
N ALA A 636 5.76 -38.06 10.68
CA ALA A 636 5.59 -39.50 10.59
C ALA A 636 4.87 -40.08 11.83
N GLU A 637 5.27 -39.67 13.04
CA GLU A 637 4.59 -40.08 14.26
C GLU A 637 3.13 -39.60 14.29
N ILE A 638 2.85 -38.38 13.86
CA ILE A 638 1.50 -37.83 13.69
C ILE A 638 0.72 -38.72 12.71
N PHE A 639 1.33 -39.02 11.57
CA PHE A 639 0.69 -39.78 10.50
C PHE A 639 0.37 -41.20 10.94
N VAL A 640 1.26 -41.90 11.66
CA VAL A 640 1.00 -43.24 12.23
C VAL A 640 -0.22 -43.19 13.15
N LYS A 641 -0.33 -42.21 14.06
CA LYS A 641 -1.52 -42.03 14.89
C LYS A 641 -2.79 -41.72 14.09
N PHE A 642 -2.65 -41.07 12.95
CA PHE A 642 -3.79 -40.85 12.06
C PHE A 642 -4.24 -42.14 11.38
N ILE A 643 -3.32 -42.99 10.93
CA ILE A 643 -3.61 -44.29 10.39
C ILE A 643 -4.38 -45.16 11.42
N GLU A 644 -3.94 -45.19 12.69
CA GLU A 644 -4.65 -45.84 13.76
C GLU A 644 -6.11 -45.36 13.89
N LYS A 645 -6.29 -44.04 13.96
CA LYS A 645 -7.63 -43.39 14.05
C LYS A 645 -8.51 -43.65 12.82
N LEU A 646 -7.93 -43.79 11.63
CA LEU A 646 -8.65 -44.17 10.41
C LEU A 646 -9.10 -45.60 10.46
N LYS A 647 -8.22 -46.53 10.88
CA LYS A 647 -8.57 -47.95 11.09
C LYS A 647 -9.66 -48.16 12.15
N ASP A 648 -9.61 -47.38 13.26
CA ASP A 648 -10.66 -47.38 14.29
C ASP A 648 -12.03 -46.97 13.74
N ARG A 649 -12.05 -46.16 12.66
CA ARG A 649 -13.27 -45.76 11.95
C ARG A 649 -13.69 -46.75 10.83
N GLY A 650 -12.97 -47.86 10.68
CA GLY A 650 -13.24 -48.90 9.67
C GLY A 650 -12.75 -48.53 8.27
N ILE A 651 -11.85 -47.55 8.14
CA ILE A 651 -11.21 -47.12 6.88
C ILE A 651 -10.04 -48.06 6.60
N SER A 652 -9.93 -48.57 5.38
CA SER A 652 -8.90 -49.52 4.98
C SER A 652 -8.05 -49.08 3.80
N SER A 653 -8.52 -48.11 3.01
CA SER A 653 -7.85 -47.64 1.81
C SER A 653 -7.75 -46.09 1.75
N LEU A 654 -6.82 -45.60 0.95
CA LEU A 654 -6.62 -44.13 0.74
C LEU A 654 -7.80 -43.49 -0.02
N ASP A 655 -8.51 -44.25 -0.86
CA ASP A 655 -9.73 -43.78 -1.55
C ASP A 655 -10.85 -43.48 -0.56
N GLU A 656 -11.00 -44.34 0.48
CA GLU A 656 -11.98 -44.12 1.55
C GLU A 656 -11.64 -42.91 2.40
N VAL A 657 -10.35 -42.50 2.53
CA VAL A 657 -9.93 -41.31 3.20
C VAL A 657 -10.45 -40.06 2.48
N ASN A 658 -10.42 -40.05 1.14
CA ASN A 658 -10.97 -38.94 0.35
C ASN A 658 -12.49 -38.79 0.53
N ALA A 659 -13.20 -39.92 0.74
CA ALA A 659 -14.63 -39.89 1.00
C ALA A 659 -14.98 -39.21 2.34
N LEU A 660 -14.09 -39.30 3.35
CA LEU A 660 -14.27 -38.60 4.63
C LEU A 660 -14.23 -37.08 4.50
N ALA A 661 -13.48 -36.54 3.52
CA ALA A 661 -13.28 -35.10 3.35
C ALA A 661 -14.55 -34.39 2.85
N LYS A 662 -15.43 -35.08 2.14
CA LYS A 662 -16.54 -34.53 1.34
C LYS A 662 -17.76 -34.07 2.13
N SER A 663 -17.77 -34.03 3.48
CA SER A 663 -19.08 -34.12 4.11
C SER A 663 -19.41 -33.24 5.30
N SER A 664 -18.57 -32.42 5.88
CA SER A 664 -19.05 -31.65 7.04
C SER A 664 -18.98 -30.14 6.87
N VAL A 665 -20.12 -29.48 7.10
CA VAL A 665 -20.25 -28.01 7.18
C VAL A 665 -19.20 -27.40 8.13
N GLU A 666 -18.92 -28.08 9.26
CA GLU A 666 -17.97 -27.64 10.26
C GLU A 666 -16.53 -27.64 9.74
N MET A 667 -16.20 -28.58 8.88
CA MET A 667 -14.91 -28.65 8.21
C MET A 667 -14.75 -27.50 7.22
N ILE A 668 -15.75 -27.28 6.36
CA ILE A 668 -15.76 -26.16 5.39
C ILE A 668 -15.59 -24.82 6.11
N ARG A 669 -16.24 -24.63 7.27
CA ARG A 669 -16.10 -23.44 8.11
C ARG A 669 -14.66 -23.20 8.59
N LYS A 670 -13.82 -24.20 8.67
CA LYS A 670 -12.43 -24.13 9.17
C LYS A 670 -11.38 -24.16 8.06
N MET A 671 -11.78 -24.45 6.82
CA MET A 671 -10.87 -24.47 5.68
C MET A 671 -10.35 -23.07 5.32
N PRO A 672 -9.18 -22.96 4.68
CA PRO A 672 -8.67 -21.70 4.18
C PRO A 672 -9.60 -21.11 3.12
N THR A 673 -9.62 -19.79 3.01
CA THR A 673 -10.41 -19.08 2.00
C THR A 673 -9.50 -18.44 0.98
N TYR A 674 -9.92 -18.45 -0.27
CA TYR A 674 -9.29 -17.77 -1.39
C TYR A 674 -10.24 -16.71 -1.93
N HIS A 675 -9.71 -15.59 -2.41
CA HIS A 675 -10.52 -14.56 -3.03
C HIS A 675 -10.83 -14.94 -4.49
N ALA A 676 -12.09 -14.88 -4.87
CA ALA A 676 -12.55 -15.17 -6.22
C ALA A 676 -13.64 -14.19 -6.64
N ILE A 677 -13.48 -13.56 -7.80
CA ILE A 677 -14.50 -12.69 -8.37
C ILE A 677 -15.50 -13.54 -9.14
N ILE A 678 -16.76 -13.51 -8.70
CA ILE A 678 -17.87 -14.18 -9.35
C ILE A 678 -18.76 -13.12 -9.98
N LEU A 679 -18.95 -13.16 -11.32
CA LEU A 679 -19.79 -12.24 -12.07
C LEU A 679 -21.01 -12.94 -12.64
N ALA A 680 -22.18 -12.34 -12.50
CA ALA A 680 -23.40 -12.84 -13.11
C ALA A 680 -23.47 -12.43 -14.59
N THR A 681 -23.64 -13.39 -15.48
CA THR A 681 -23.77 -13.17 -16.93
C THR A 681 -25.22 -13.00 -17.39
N CYS A 682 -26.19 -13.37 -16.54
CA CYS A 682 -27.63 -13.31 -16.82
C CYS A 682 -28.43 -13.17 -15.53
N ASP A 683 -29.73 -12.95 -15.63
CA ASP A 683 -30.64 -12.79 -14.47
C ASP A 683 -30.70 -14.03 -13.57
N GLN A 684 -30.63 -15.22 -14.16
CA GLN A 684 -30.53 -16.46 -13.37
C GLN A 684 -29.25 -16.48 -12.55
N GLY A 685 -28.11 -16.04 -13.14
CA GLY A 685 -26.83 -15.91 -12.44
C GLY A 685 -26.91 -14.93 -11.28
N ARG A 686 -27.60 -13.79 -11.47
CA ARG A 686 -27.86 -12.82 -10.39
C ARG A 686 -28.68 -13.46 -9.25
N THR A 687 -29.72 -14.21 -9.56
CA THR A 687 -30.50 -14.95 -8.57
C THR A 687 -29.64 -15.99 -7.83
N ASN A 688 -28.76 -16.66 -8.53
CA ASN A 688 -27.84 -17.62 -7.94
C ASN A 688 -26.81 -16.93 -7.02
N LEU A 689 -26.32 -15.73 -7.36
CA LEU A 689 -25.48 -14.94 -6.44
C LEU A 689 -26.18 -14.69 -5.10
N TYR A 690 -27.44 -14.26 -5.11
CA TYR A 690 -28.21 -14.07 -3.87
C TYR A 690 -28.32 -15.37 -3.06
N ARG A 691 -28.48 -16.53 -3.71
CA ARG A 691 -28.53 -17.83 -3.04
C ARG A 691 -27.19 -18.21 -2.44
N LEU A 692 -26.09 -18.07 -3.21
CA LEU A 692 -24.73 -18.35 -2.73
C LEU A 692 -24.38 -17.48 -1.52
N ILE A 693 -24.68 -16.18 -1.57
CA ILE A 693 -24.44 -15.25 -0.47
C ILE A 693 -25.29 -15.65 0.75
N SER A 694 -26.56 -15.98 0.56
CA SER A 694 -27.40 -16.46 1.66
C SER A 694 -26.84 -17.74 2.30
N LEU A 695 -26.44 -18.71 1.50
CA LEU A 695 -25.80 -19.95 1.98
C LEU A 695 -24.52 -19.68 2.74
N SER A 696 -23.66 -18.80 2.22
CA SER A 696 -22.37 -18.46 2.84
C SER A 696 -22.53 -17.86 4.23
N HIS A 697 -23.58 -17.04 4.44
CA HIS A 697 -23.87 -16.45 5.74
C HIS A 697 -24.61 -17.39 6.68
N ILE A 698 -25.61 -18.12 6.19
CA ILE A 698 -26.45 -18.96 7.04
C ILE A 698 -25.74 -20.29 7.40
N LYS A 699 -25.12 -20.94 6.40
CA LYS A 699 -24.60 -22.31 6.54
C LYS A 699 -23.08 -22.34 6.80
N TYR A 700 -22.30 -21.50 6.11
CA TYR A 700 -20.84 -21.63 6.06
C TYR A 700 -20.07 -20.48 6.74
N TYR A 701 -20.73 -19.59 7.47
CA TYR A 701 -20.11 -18.46 8.13
C TYR A 701 -19.18 -18.89 9.27
N ASN A 702 -17.93 -18.40 9.23
CA ASN A 702 -17.01 -18.43 10.36
C ASN A 702 -16.00 -17.28 10.16
N LYS A 703 -16.20 -16.16 10.88
CA LYS A 703 -15.50 -14.88 10.70
C LYS A 703 -15.69 -14.22 9.32
N ARG A 704 -15.94 -15.03 8.28
CA ARG A 704 -16.18 -14.61 6.89
C ARG A 704 -17.24 -15.54 6.27
N PRO A 705 -18.05 -15.02 5.33
CA PRO A 705 -19.02 -15.84 4.60
C PRO A 705 -18.29 -16.68 3.55
N ARG A 706 -18.20 -18.00 3.78
CA ARG A 706 -17.50 -18.93 2.90
C ARG A 706 -18.41 -19.50 1.83
N ILE A 707 -17.87 -19.62 0.62
CA ILE A 707 -18.55 -20.27 -0.49
C ILE A 707 -17.74 -21.51 -0.87
N PRO A 708 -18.28 -22.73 -0.61
CA PRO A 708 -17.65 -23.95 -1.09
C PRO A 708 -17.69 -24.02 -2.61
N LYS A 709 -16.63 -24.53 -3.22
CA LYS A 709 -16.52 -24.71 -4.67
C LYS A 709 -17.53 -25.72 -5.21
N SER A 710 -17.96 -26.67 -4.35
CA SER A 710 -18.97 -27.68 -4.67
C SER A 710 -20.40 -27.15 -4.76
N GLU A 711 -20.73 -25.99 -4.20
CA GLU A 711 -22.06 -25.36 -4.27
C GLU A 711 -22.23 -24.56 -5.57
#